data_b3944f250ec8ee02f68819ed1dad8795
#
_entry.id   b3944f250ec8ee02f68819ed1dad8795
#
_cell.length_a   1.000
_cell.length_b   1.000
_cell.length_c   1.000
_cell.angle_alpha   90.00
_cell.angle_beta   90.00
_cell.angle_gamma   90.00
#
_symmetry.space_group_name_H-M   'P 1'
#
loop_
_entity.id
_entity.type
_entity.pdbx_description
1 polymer ?
#
loop_
_entity_poly.entity_id
_entity_poly.type
_entity_poly.pdbx_seq_one_letter_code
_entity_poly.pdbx_strand_id
1 'polypeptide(L)'
;MVDNADLDYPYAVTDVNAASVGGTEYDTLQEAITAANGGEITLLRNVTEKGTVTLDKNVTINTNGYKVTLLGEPAVKVLDGVTLPEVFGSFEACGVTDDGYTSYFNTLYDAIEHCDRVTLLEDANVSPLNIVKDYTLDMNGHSITANDNAINIITPVTGTPESANIVITNSAAAESVIYGGIEISNKTKSNDAVYYTFTLGKNVKVSADVAMHVLGNGAERSVTVNINGTVESTGDDAAIQGNGLRDGTVININDGAVVDGGNAAGIYHPQNGVLNINGGTVKGYTGIYMRDGELNISGGSIIGTGDPAGHPDATGGYLPNGDALVVDNSGYSPEPPTVNITGGSFDSEKAEAVSSVVSGSGEQPVTGFISGGEFSSSVSEYVEPGRDFEANNNGTYSYYISREEAEKHGEVSYVGADGVTVTFKDGSSVSKVYYEKNATVILPNASRSGYIFLGWRSGDKTFSAGERVVVSADVTFTAVWGNLPDTAGTYPITVADPANGAVSVSLPNASEGAVITVTAKPDEGYVLAYVTVDGQRISGSSFTMPGHAVTVSAVFVRAGLPFTDVAYGDWFYDEVAYVYANGLMEGVSDTAFEPGGGMTRAMVWAILARIDGVTVTGSNWAETARSWAMAKGISDGENASAPVTREQLVTMLYRYAGEPVVSGSLTGWADAASVSGWAGSAMTWAVNRGIITGATESTLAPADGATRAQCAAILMRYIEA
;
A
#
# COMPACT_ATOMS: atom_id res chain seq x y z
N MET A 1 26.58 36.62 26.21
CA MET A 1 27.92 36.86 26.76
C MET A 1 27.86 37.98 27.79
N VAL A 2 28.18 37.71 29.03
CA VAL A 2 28.27 38.70 30.10
C VAL A 2 29.76 39.02 30.27
N ASP A 3 30.10 40.31 30.40
CA ASP A 3 31.46 40.75 30.63
C ASP A 3 31.90 40.32 32.05
N ASN A 4 32.91 39.51 32.14
CA ASN A 4 33.43 38.94 33.39
C ASN A 4 34.84 39.44 33.64
N ALA A 5 34.96 40.67 34.08
CA ALA A 5 36.23 41.42 34.26
C ALA A 5 37.17 40.77 35.28
N ASP A 6 36.74 39.77 36.06
CA ASP A 6 37.53 39.10 37.09
C ASP A 6 38.19 37.79 36.66
N LEU A 7 38.05 37.40 35.36
CA LEU A 7 38.66 36.21 34.82
C LEU A 7 39.72 36.55 33.75
N ASP A 8 40.73 35.70 33.58
CA ASP A 8 41.76 35.79 32.50
C ASP A 8 41.11 35.86 31.08
N TYR A 9 39.80 35.56 30.97
CA TYR A 9 38.99 35.70 29.77
C TYR A 9 37.80 36.68 30.08
N PRO A 10 37.72 37.81 29.36
CA PRO A 10 36.74 38.87 29.64
C PRO A 10 35.31 38.52 29.28
N TYR A 11 35.06 37.34 28.69
CA TYR A 11 33.72 36.88 28.32
C TYR A 11 33.42 35.52 28.89
N ALA A 12 32.35 35.38 29.66
CA ALA A 12 31.79 34.10 30.04
C ALA A 12 30.55 33.82 29.17
N VAL A 13 30.39 32.59 28.70
CA VAL A 13 29.14 32.13 28.13
C VAL A 13 28.23 31.81 29.30
N THR A 14 27.16 32.59 29.49
CA THR A 14 26.09 32.25 30.42
C THR A 14 24.99 31.59 29.64
N ASP A 15 24.44 30.49 30.20
CA ASP A 15 23.30 29.86 29.61
C ASP A 15 22.13 30.86 29.62
N VAL A 16 21.54 31.09 28.46
CA VAL A 16 20.31 31.88 28.36
C VAL A 16 19.15 30.97 28.77
N ASN A 17 18.27 31.47 29.65
CA ASN A 17 17.08 30.75 30.08
C ASN A 17 16.24 30.30 28.87
N ALA A 18 15.50 29.22 29.03
CA ALA A 18 14.73 28.61 27.92
C ALA A 18 13.54 29.49 27.52
N ALA A 19 12.82 30.02 28.49
CA ALA A 19 11.58 30.75 28.26
C ALA A 19 11.28 31.76 29.37
N SER A 20 10.31 32.64 29.13
CA SER A 20 9.79 33.59 30.12
C SER A 20 8.27 33.59 30.20
N VAL A 21 7.76 33.85 31.40
CA VAL A 21 6.32 34.02 31.69
C VAL A 21 6.14 35.32 32.50
N GLY A 22 5.41 36.29 31.97
CA GLY A 22 5.17 37.56 32.62
C GLY A 22 6.45 38.34 32.99
N GLY A 23 7.55 38.11 32.26
CA GLY A 23 8.87 38.73 32.48
C GLY A 23 9.76 37.98 33.47
N THR A 24 9.32 36.89 34.07
CA THR A 24 10.17 35.95 34.85
C THR A 24 10.73 34.87 33.92
N GLU A 25 12.01 34.62 33.99
CA GLU A 25 12.71 33.67 33.14
C GLU A 25 12.89 32.30 33.82
N TYR A 26 12.87 31.21 33.01
CA TYR A 26 12.94 29.84 33.45
C TYR A 26 13.97 29.06 32.62
N ASP A 27 14.70 28.13 33.24
CA ASP A 27 15.77 27.36 32.66
C ASP A 27 15.25 26.30 31.67
N THR A 28 14.06 25.76 31.93
CA THR A 28 13.41 24.73 31.12
C THR A 28 12.02 25.17 30.63
N LEU A 29 11.56 24.59 29.55
CA LEU A 29 10.21 24.82 29.03
C LEU A 29 9.16 24.29 30.00
N GLN A 30 9.41 23.12 30.65
CA GLN A 30 8.47 22.56 31.62
C GLN A 30 8.25 23.46 32.84
N GLU A 31 9.29 24.09 33.34
CA GLU A 31 9.16 25.08 34.44
C GLU A 31 8.30 26.30 34.01
N ALA A 32 8.54 26.80 32.80
CA ALA A 32 7.75 27.87 32.22
C ALA A 32 6.28 27.46 32.00
N ILE A 33 5.99 26.25 31.51
CA ILE A 33 4.63 25.70 31.36
C ILE A 33 3.91 25.65 32.72
N THR A 34 4.58 25.15 33.74
CA THR A 34 4.05 25.03 35.11
C THR A 34 3.73 26.42 35.66
N ALA A 35 4.64 27.38 35.48
CA ALA A 35 4.49 28.74 35.94
C ALA A 35 3.42 29.53 35.19
N ALA A 36 3.26 29.29 33.89
CA ALA A 36 2.25 29.93 33.05
C ALA A 36 0.82 29.58 33.47
N ASN A 37 0.63 28.35 34.03
CA ASN A 37 -0.66 27.89 34.57
C ASN A 37 -1.86 28.13 33.61
N GLY A 38 -1.64 27.89 32.30
CA GLY A 38 -2.61 28.15 31.24
C GLY A 38 -2.47 29.47 30.52
N GLY A 39 -1.40 30.23 30.77
CA GLY A 39 -1.10 31.54 30.18
C GLY A 39 -0.14 31.45 28.98
N GLU A 40 0.44 32.62 28.68
CA GLU A 40 1.38 32.80 27.57
C GLU A 40 2.84 32.61 28.03
N ILE A 41 3.63 31.91 27.19
CA ILE A 41 5.05 31.64 27.37
C ILE A 41 5.78 32.24 26.16
N THR A 42 6.91 32.91 26.40
CA THR A 42 7.79 33.40 25.31
C THR A 42 9.11 32.71 25.35
N LEU A 43 9.54 32.11 24.23
CA LEU A 43 10.85 31.49 24.14
C LEU A 43 11.97 32.53 24.06
N LEU A 44 13.11 32.26 24.72
CA LEU A 44 14.27 33.12 24.77
C LEU A 44 15.44 32.56 23.96
N ARG A 45 15.42 31.26 23.63
CA ARG A 45 16.36 30.52 22.78
C ARG A 45 15.71 29.31 22.15
N ASN A 46 16.42 28.63 21.27
CA ASN A 46 16.05 27.27 20.87
C ASN A 46 16.05 26.36 22.10
N VAL A 47 14.96 25.63 22.30
CA VAL A 47 14.77 24.75 23.45
C VAL A 47 14.88 23.30 23.00
N THR A 48 15.63 22.50 23.76
CA THR A 48 15.68 21.05 23.63
C THR A 48 15.35 20.44 24.98
N GLU A 49 14.17 19.82 25.08
CA GLU A 49 13.75 19.08 26.27
C GLU A 49 14.10 17.59 26.08
N LYS A 50 14.82 17.04 27.06
CA LYS A 50 15.21 15.62 27.09
C LYS A 50 14.25 14.76 27.91
N GLY A 51 13.47 15.39 28.77
CA GLY A 51 12.43 14.75 29.55
C GLY A 51 11.06 14.96 28.92
N THR A 52 10.07 14.24 29.44
CA THR A 52 8.67 14.39 29.05
C THR A 52 8.14 15.77 29.41
N VAL A 53 7.57 16.49 28.46
CA VAL A 53 6.82 17.70 28.72
C VAL A 53 5.38 17.33 29.08
N THR A 54 4.87 17.87 30.18
CA THR A 54 3.49 17.59 30.65
C THR A 54 2.62 18.84 30.56
N LEU A 55 1.46 18.71 29.93
CA LEU A 55 0.47 19.75 29.75
C LEU A 55 -0.82 19.41 30.52
N ASP A 56 -1.04 20.08 31.64
CA ASP A 56 -2.26 19.96 32.44
C ASP A 56 -3.30 21.02 32.06
N LYS A 57 -2.91 22.07 31.33
CA LYS A 57 -3.75 23.18 30.88
C LYS A 57 -3.30 23.68 29.52
N ASN A 58 -4.23 24.27 28.79
CA ASN A 58 -3.91 24.97 27.54
C ASN A 58 -2.92 26.11 27.80
N VAL A 59 -1.81 26.10 27.03
CA VAL A 59 -0.81 27.17 27.04
C VAL A 59 -0.63 27.73 25.64
N THR A 60 -0.30 29.03 25.57
CA THR A 60 0.10 29.67 24.32
C THR A 60 1.60 29.90 24.34
N ILE A 61 2.32 29.37 23.32
CA ILE A 61 3.77 29.50 23.23
C ILE A 61 4.13 30.44 22.08
N ASN A 62 4.64 31.61 22.43
CA ASN A 62 5.23 32.54 21.49
C ASN A 62 6.67 32.15 21.25
N THR A 63 6.94 31.64 20.06
CA THR A 63 8.29 31.12 19.71
C THR A 63 9.34 32.22 19.59
N ASN A 64 8.95 33.45 19.31
CA ASN A 64 9.89 34.56 19.09
C ASN A 64 10.97 34.22 18.04
N GLY A 65 10.63 33.33 17.09
CA GLY A 65 11.55 32.83 16.05
C GLY A 65 12.46 31.66 16.46
N TYR A 66 12.34 31.18 17.69
CA TYR A 66 13.07 30.01 18.18
C TYR A 66 12.29 28.71 17.97
N LYS A 67 13.00 27.57 18.04
CA LYS A 67 12.46 26.21 17.85
C LYS A 67 12.39 25.46 19.17
N VAL A 68 11.39 24.57 19.28
CA VAL A 68 11.29 23.56 20.34
C VAL A 68 11.64 22.20 19.73
N THR A 69 12.46 21.43 20.44
CA THR A 69 12.77 20.04 20.11
C THR A 69 12.52 19.19 21.36
N LEU A 70 11.69 18.16 21.24
CA LEU A 70 11.28 17.31 22.34
C LEU A 70 11.87 15.91 22.11
N LEU A 71 12.67 15.42 23.07
CA LEU A 71 13.43 14.16 22.99
C LEU A 71 13.04 13.18 24.12
N GLY A 72 12.00 13.49 24.90
CA GLY A 72 11.51 12.59 25.95
C GLY A 72 10.77 11.37 25.42
N GLU A 73 10.63 10.35 26.26
CA GLU A 73 9.90 9.10 25.97
C GLU A 73 8.87 8.83 27.09
N PRO A 74 7.61 9.25 26.93
CA PRO A 74 7.01 10.01 25.82
C PRO A 74 7.57 11.44 25.72
N ALA A 75 7.50 11.99 24.50
CA ALA A 75 7.94 13.37 24.27
C ALA A 75 7.04 14.37 24.99
N VAL A 76 5.71 14.17 24.92
CA VAL A 76 4.70 14.99 25.57
C VAL A 76 3.61 14.14 26.19
N LYS A 77 3.14 14.53 27.36
CA LYS A 77 1.88 14.07 27.97
C LYS A 77 0.87 15.21 28.01
N VAL A 78 -0.33 14.99 27.50
CA VAL A 78 -1.40 15.99 27.42
C VAL A 78 -2.61 15.47 28.18
N LEU A 79 -3.06 16.21 29.19
CA LEU A 79 -4.29 15.87 29.93
C LEU A 79 -5.51 15.93 29.01
N ASP A 80 -6.47 15.05 29.17
CA ASP A 80 -7.70 15.05 28.37
C ASP A 80 -8.40 16.41 28.39
N GLY A 81 -8.80 16.88 27.21
CA GLY A 81 -9.36 18.21 27.01
C GLY A 81 -8.36 19.37 26.89
N VAL A 82 -7.05 19.10 27.01
CA VAL A 82 -5.98 20.08 26.76
C VAL A 82 -5.50 19.97 25.31
N THR A 83 -5.26 21.10 24.66
CA THR A 83 -4.81 21.16 23.26
C THR A 83 -3.29 21.08 23.18
N LEU A 84 -2.76 20.22 22.32
CA LEU A 84 -1.34 20.14 22.00
C LEU A 84 -0.93 21.40 21.20
N PRO A 85 0.07 22.19 21.66
CA PRO A 85 0.55 23.36 20.92
C PRO A 85 1.23 22.96 19.60
N GLU A 86 0.88 23.61 18.49
CA GLU A 86 1.48 23.36 17.16
C GLU A 86 3.01 23.52 17.14
N VAL A 87 3.56 24.35 18.01
CA VAL A 87 5.01 24.59 18.12
C VAL A 87 5.81 23.32 18.50
N PHE A 88 5.16 22.32 19.06
CA PHE A 88 5.79 21.03 19.40
C PHE A 88 6.04 20.14 18.19
N GLY A 89 5.49 20.51 17.03
CA GLY A 89 5.62 19.75 15.79
C GLY A 89 4.69 18.55 15.75
N SER A 90 5.05 17.58 14.91
CA SER A 90 4.34 16.32 14.74
C SER A 90 5.00 15.21 15.55
N PHE A 91 4.25 14.13 15.79
CA PHE A 91 4.68 12.93 16.47
C PHE A 91 4.26 11.72 15.65
N GLU A 92 5.08 10.67 15.63
CA GLU A 92 4.79 9.46 14.85
C GLU A 92 3.61 8.68 15.43
N ALA A 93 3.48 8.64 16.77
CA ALA A 93 2.41 7.91 17.42
C ALA A 93 1.94 8.56 18.73
N CYS A 94 0.72 8.22 19.16
CA CYS A 94 0.22 8.51 20.49
C CYS A 94 -0.45 7.29 21.12
N GLY A 95 -0.47 7.26 22.46
CA GLY A 95 -1.16 6.25 23.23
C GLY A 95 -1.83 6.86 24.45
N VAL A 96 -2.95 6.26 24.91
CA VAL A 96 -3.62 6.67 26.13
C VAL A 96 -3.06 5.81 27.27
N THR A 97 -2.60 6.47 28.33
CA THR A 97 -2.11 5.84 29.55
C THR A 97 -3.18 5.84 30.65
N ASP A 98 -3.07 4.95 31.61
CA ASP A 98 -4.07 4.78 32.71
C ASP A 98 -4.20 6.02 33.62
N ASP A 99 -3.27 6.96 33.52
CA ASP A 99 -3.26 8.20 34.29
C ASP A 99 -4.16 9.33 33.70
N GLY A 100 -4.86 9.05 32.57
CA GLY A 100 -5.76 9.98 31.92
C GLY A 100 -5.08 10.99 30.98
N TYR A 101 -3.81 10.74 30.63
CA TYR A 101 -3.09 11.53 29.66
C TYR A 101 -3.01 10.81 28.31
N THR A 102 -3.02 11.59 27.24
CA THR A 102 -2.55 11.15 25.92
C THR A 102 -1.05 11.42 25.85
N SER A 103 -0.29 10.35 25.66
CA SER A 103 1.17 10.38 25.53
C SER A 103 1.55 10.41 24.05
N TYR A 104 2.39 11.35 23.64
CA TYR A 104 2.87 11.50 22.26
C TYR A 104 4.33 11.07 22.17
N PHE A 105 4.66 10.30 21.15
CA PHE A 105 5.96 9.67 20.97
C PHE A 105 6.54 10.06 19.61
N ASN A 106 7.86 10.27 19.59
CA ASN A 106 8.60 10.57 18.36
C ASN A 106 8.75 9.34 17.45
N THR A 107 8.63 8.13 18.00
CA THR A 107 8.68 6.88 17.24
C THR A 107 7.57 5.93 17.67
N LEU A 108 7.11 5.12 16.72
CA LEU A 108 6.16 4.04 17.00
C LEU A 108 6.76 3.01 17.97
N TYR A 109 8.06 2.77 17.88
CA TYR A 109 8.76 1.83 18.78
C TYR A 109 8.58 2.22 20.24
N ASP A 110 8.85 3.50 20.59
CA ASP A 110 8.70 3.98 21.96
C ASP A 110 7.23 3.92 22.43
N ALA A 111 6.29 4.19 21.53
CA ALA A 111 4.86 4.09 21.85
C ALA A 111 4.44 2.66 22.21
N ILE A 112 4.93 1.65 21.49
CA ILE A 112 4.63 0.24 21.73
C ILE A 112 5.18 -0.24 23.09
N GLU A 113 6.37 0.22 23.46
CA GLU A 113 6.96 -0.16 24.74
C GLU A 113 6.17 0.38 25.95
N HIS A 114 5.56 1.55 25.80
CA HIS A 114 4.94 2.28 26.92
C HIS A 114 3.40 2.17 26.95
N CYS A 115 2.74 1.82 25.86
CA CYS A 115 1.28 1.77 25.76
C CYS A 115 0.79 0.44 25.22
N ASP A 116 -0.40 0.01 25.64
CA ASP A 116 -1.08 -1.18 25.11
C ASP A 116 -2.07 -0.82 23.99
N ARG A 117 -2.37 0.46 23.84
CA ARG A 117 -3.19 1.01 22.75
C ARG A 117 -2.48 2.20 22.14
N VAL A 118 -2.17 2.10 20.87
CA VAL A 118 -1.41 3.10 20.15
C VAL A 118 -2.16 3.47 18.87
N THR A 119 -2.14 4.76 18.56
CA THR A 119 -2.65 5.32 17.30
C THR A 119 -1.49 5.95 16.55
N LEU A 120 -1.30 5.59 15.28
CA LEU A 120 -0.38 6.24 14.37
C LEU A 120 -0.89 7.66 14.03
N LEU A 121 0.03 8.60 13.98
CA LEU A 121 -0.25 10.00 13.63
C LEU A 121 0.47 10.42 12.33
N GLU A 122 1.49 9.68 11.93
CA GLU A 122 2.25 9.83 10.69
C GLU A 122 2.68 8.44 10.20
N ASP A 123 3.17 8.35 8.97
CA ASP A 123 3.75 7.13 8.44
C ASP A 123 5.03 6.77 9.21
N ALA A 124 5.18 5.50 9.58
CA ALA A 124 6.29 5.02 10.39
C ALA A 124 7.25 4.14 9.60
N ASN A 125 8.55 4.42 9.74
CA ASN A 125 9.62 3.53 9.27
C ASN A 125 10.19 2.77 10.46
N VAL A 126 10.08 1.45 10.45
CA VAL A 126 10.39 0.64 11.62
C VAL A 126 11.47 -0.41 11.34
N SER A 127 12.28 -0.71 12.37
CA SER A 127 12.89 -2.02 12.54
C SER A 127 11.80 -2.98 13.04
N PRO A 128 11.97 -4.32 12.94
CA PRO A 128 10.91 -5.24 13.37
C PRO A 128 10.37 -4.93 14.76
N LEU A 129 9.07 -4.69 14.82
CA LEU A 129 8.34 -4.45 16.07
C LEU A 129 8.03 -5.79 16.73
N ASN A 130 8.51 -6.02 17.95
CA ASN A 130 8.24 -7.26 18.66
C ASN A 130 7.08 -7.06 19.66
N ILE A 131 5.94 -7.67 19.37
CA ILE A 131 4.73 -7.54 20.18
C ILE A 131 4.45 -8.88 20.87
N VAL A 132 4.43 -8.88 22.22
CA VAL A 132 4.33 -10.10 23.02
C VAL A 132 3.29 -10.02 24.14
N LYS A 133 2.46 -8.99 24.14
CA LYS A 133 1.42 -8.69 25.14
C LYS A 133 0.11 -8.31 24.45
N ASP A 134 -0.97 -8.18 25.22
CA ASP A 134 -2.19 -7.55 24.70
C ASP A 134 -1.86 -6.20 24.10
N TYR A 135 -2.29 -6.00 22.85
CA TYR A 135 -1.91 -4.81 22.11
C TYR A 135 -2.96 -4.43 21.06
N THR A 136 -3.23 -3.16 20.94
CA THR A 136 -4.05 -2.63 19.84
C THR A 136 -3.31 -1.49 19.15
N LEU A 137 -3.07 -1.65 17.84
CA LEU A 137 -2.54 -0.62 16.97
C LEU A 137 -3.62 -0.13 16.03
N ASP A 138 -3.97 1.14 16.14
CA ASP A 138 -4.80 1.83 15.16
C ASP A 138 -3.89 2.54 14.15
N MET A 139 -3.94 2.09 12.92
CA MET A 139 -3.16 2.66 11.81
C MET A 139 -3.64 4.07 11.42
N ASN A 140 -4.89 4.42 11.72
CA ASN A 140 -5.47 5.76 11.54
C ASN A 140 -5.21 6.38 10.15
N GLY A 141 -5.17 5.56 9.10
CA GLY A 141 -4.92 6.00 7.72
C GLY A 141 -3.45 6.10 7.33
N HIS A 142 -2.52 5.84 8.25
CA HIS A 142 -1.08 5.88 8.01
C HIS A 142 -0.52 4.50 7.68
N SER A 143 0.72 4.46 7.21
CA SER A 143 1.40 3.24 6.78
C SER A 143 2.64 2.95 7.63
N ILE A 144 3.00 1.68 7.70
CA ILE A 144 4.25 1.21 8.31
C ILE A 144 5.13 0.64 7.21
N THR A 145 6.41 1.01 7.22
CA THR A 145 7.40 0.48 6.29
C THR A 145 8.57 -0.16 7.03
N ALA A 146 8.97 -1.36 6.59
CA ALA A 146 10.15 -2.05 7.07
C ALA A 146 10.88 -2.75 5.91
N ASN A 147 12.20 -2.97 6.07
CA ASN A 147 13.00 -3.67 5.05
C ASN A 147 12.86 -5.19 5.07
N ASP A 148 12.19 -5.73 6.09
CA ASP A 148 11.96 -7.16 6.33
C ASP A 148 10.60 -7.30 7.04
N ASN A 149 10.43 -8.24 7.97
CA ASN A 149 9.23 -8.28 8.77
C ASN A 149 9.03 -6.95 9.51
N ALA A 150 7.88 -6.33 9.31
CA ALA A 150 7.51 -5.11 10.03
C ALA A 150 7.12 -5.45 11.48
N ILE A 151 6.44 -6.57 11.67
CA ILE A 151 5.90 -6.98 12.97
C ILE A 151 6.22 -8.43 13.23
N ASN A 152 6.81 -8.69 14.40
CA ASN A 152 7.04 -10.03 14.92
C ASN A 152 6.19 -10.24 16.16
N ILE A 153 5.32 -11.23 16.11
CA ILE A 153 4.56 -11.73 17.26
C ILE A 153 5.21 -13.04 17.68
N ILE A 154 6.26 -12.92 18.48
CA ILE A 154 7.12 -14.04 18.85
C ILE A 154 7.15 -14.18 20.37
N THR A 155 6.82 -15.36 20.90
CA THR A 155 6.93 -15.64 22.33
C THR A 155 8.37 -15.47 22.82
N PRO A 156 8.64 -14.62 23.80
CA PRO A 156 9.91 -14.65 24.52
C PRO A 156 10.04 -15.91 25.36
N VAL A 157 11.28 -16.33 25.58
CA VAL A 157 11.62 -17.61 26.25
C VAL A 157 11.35 -17.61 27.75
N THR A 158 11.07 -16.45 28.38
CA THR A 158 10.83 -16.33 29.83
C THR A 158 9.93 -15.13 30.14
N GLY A 159 8.92 -15.36 31.02
CA GLY A 159 8.11 -14.27 31.60
C GLY A 159 6.93 -13.77 30.77
N THR A 160 6.47 -14.55 29.81
CA THR A 160 5.30 -14.24 28.98
C THR A 160 3.98 -14.46 29.69
N PRO A 161 2.95 -13.66 29.33
CA PRO A 161 1.56 -13.96 29.72
C PRO A 161 1.12 -15.30 29.11
N GLU A 162 0.20 -15.98 29.79
CA GLU A 162 -0.41 -17.22 29.30
C GLU A 162 -1.20 -17.05 28.01
N SER A 163 -1.60 -15.81 27.70
CA SER A 163 -2.28 -15.45 26.45
C SER A 163 -2.02 -13.99 26.07
N ALA A 164 -2.09 -13.66 24.78
CA ALA A 164 -2.11 -12.30 24.30
C ALA A 164 -3.08 -12.13 23.11
N ASN A 165 -3.78 -11.01 23.09
CA ASN A 165 -4.66 -10.61 22.00
C ASN A 165 -4.09 -9.36 21.31
N ILE A 166 -3.66 -9.51 20.07
CA ILE A 166 -3.04 -8.47 19.28
C ILE A 166 -3.97 -8.08 18.14
N VAL A 167 -4.32 -6.82 18.07
CA VAL A 167 -5.23 -6.28 17.06
C VAL A 167 -4.54 -5.15 16.31
N ILE A 168 -4.48 -5.26 14.98
CA ILE A 168 -4.13 -4.14 14.11
C ILE A 168 -5.41 -3.72 13.41
N THR A 169 -5.79 -2.48 13.59
CA THR A 169 -7.03 -1.91 13.06
C THR A 169 -6.75 -0.61 12.31
N ASN A 170 -7.75 -0.08 11.66
CA ASN A 170 -7.68 1.21 10.99
C ASN A 170 -9.02 1.94 11.18
N SER A 171 -8.99 2.99 11.97
CA SER A 171 -10.16 3.84 12.23
C SER A 171 -10.49 4.77 11.05
N ALA A 172 -9.52 5.03 10.16
CA ALA A 172 -9.72 5.82 8.98
C ALA A 172 -10.48 5.06 7.89
N ALA A 173 -11.12 5.81 6.99
CA ALA A 173 -11.80 5.24 5.82
C ALA A 173 -10.83 4.82 4.70
N ALA A 174 -9.65 5.45 4.62
CA ALA A 174 -8.59 5.09 3.70
C ALA A 174 -7.91 3.79 4.16
N GLU A 175 -7.45 2.98 3.21
CA GLU A 175 -6.66 1.78 3.52
C GLU A 175 -5.29 2.18 4.09
N SER A 176 -4.85 1.49 5.13
CA SER A 176 -3.52 1.60 5.69
C SER A 176 -2.68 0.41 5.27
N VAL A 177 -1.40 0.62 4.96
CA VAL A 177 -0.54 -0.43 4.44
C VAL A 177 0.64 -0.68 5.38
N ILE A 178 0.91 -1.96 5.62
CA ILE A 178 2.13 -2.44 6.27
C ILE A 178 3.02 -3.00 5.15
N TYR A 179 4.04 -2.24 4.77
CA TYR A 179 5.09 -2.66 3.86
C TYR A 179 6.14 -3.41 4.64
N GLY A 180 6.11 -4.74 4.55
CA GLY A 180 6.90 -5.67 5.34
C GLY A 180 6.03 -6.79 5.89
N GLY A 181 6.61 -7.97 6.12
CA GLY A 181 5.86 -9.14 6.56
C GLY A 181 5.43 -9.07 8.02
N ILE A 182 4.48 -9.93 8.37
CA ILE A 182 4.11 -10.22 9.76
C ILE A 182 4.48 -11.67 10.07
N GLU A 183 5.40 -11.88 11.01
CA GLU A 183 5.71 -13.22 11.53
C GLU A 183 4.95 -13.46 12.83
N ILE A 184 4.11 -14.49 12.85
CA ILE A 184 3.41 -14.97 14.05
C ILE A 184 3.99 -16.32 14.39
N SER A 185 4.83 -16.39 15.43
CA SER A 185 5.60 -17.58 15.73
C SER A 185 5.60 -17.86 17.24
N ASN A 186 5.08 -19.03 17.62
CA ASN A 186 5.19 -19.51 18.96
C ASN A 186 6.44 -20.43 19.07
N LYS A 187 7.55 -19.86 19.53
CA LYS A 187 8.87 -20.54 19.63
C LYS A 187 9.12 -21.20 20.98
N THR A 188 8.16 -21.19 21.92
CA THR A 188 8.37 -21.83 23.22
C THR A 188 8.48 -23.33 23.07
N LYS A 189 9.53 -23.90 23.63
CA LYS A 189 9.70 -25.38 23.77
C LYS A 189 9.11 -25.95 25.05
N SER A 190 8.45 -25.12 25.86
CA SER A 190 7.83 -25.57 27.10
C SER A 190 6.42 -26.08 26.81
N ASN A 191 5.98 -27.10 27.57
CA ASN A 191 4.60 -27.58 27.51
C ASN A 191 3.58 -26.58 28.11
N ASP A 192 4.01 -25.36 28.42
CA ASP A 192 3.13 -24.29 28.90
C ASP A 192 2.40 -23.72 27.70
N ALA A 193 1.11 -23.93 27.66
CA ALA A 193 0.25 -23.48 26.57
C ALA A 193 0.14 -21.93 26.59
N VAL A 194 0.85 -21.27 25.68
CA VAL A 194 0.70 -19.84 25.45
C VAL A 194 -0.20 -19.66 24.24
N TYR A 195 -1.26 -18.89 24.39
CA TYR A 195 -2.27 -18.69 23.36
C TYR A 195 -2.19 -17.27 22.80
N TYR A 196 -1.95 -17.16 21.50
CA TYR A 196 -2.01 -15.89 20.78
C TYR A 196 -3.24 -15.82 19.90
N THR A 197 -3.92 -14.69 19.98
CA THR A 197 -4.91 -14.29 18.98
C THR A 197 -4.41 -13.04 18.26
N PHE A 198 -4.25 -13.14 16.96
CA PHE A 198 -3.93 -12.00 16.11
C PHE A 198 -5.14 -11.67 15.24
N THR A 199 -5.46 -10.39 15.11
CA THR A 199 -6.52 -9.92 14.23
C THR A 199 -6.02 -8.80 13.33
N LEU A 200 -6.05 -9.04 12.02
CA LEU A 200 -5.90 -8.01 10.99
C LEU A 200 -7.28 -7.42 10.69
N GLY A 201 -7.45 -6.15 11.01
CA GLY A 201 -8.70 -5.42 10.86
C GLY A 201 -9.00 -5.04 9.41
N LYS A 202 -10.22 -4.59 9.17
CA LYS A 202 -10.65 -4.05 7.87
C LYS A 202 -9.84 -2.80 7.51
N ASN A 203 -9.66 -2.56 6.22
CA ASN A 203 -8.89 -1.44 5.68
C ASN A 203 -7.42 -1.42 6.14
N VAL A 204 -6.88 -2.56 6.60
CA VAL A 204 -5.46 -2.77 6.80
C VAL A 204 -4.95 -3.78 5.77
N LYS A 205 -3.90 -3.41 5.06
CA LYS A 205 -3.22 -4.25 4.08
C LYS A 205 -1.82 -4.59 4.56
N VAL A 206 -1.43 -5.84 4.46
CA VAL A 206 -0.04 -6.29 4.61
C VAL A 206 0.48 -6.62 3.22
N SER A 207 1.61 -6.03 2.83
CA SER A 207 2.19 -6.18 1.50
C SER A 207 3.69 -6.45 1.61
N ALA A 208 4.11 -7.67 1.27
CA ALA A 208 5.50 -8.13 1.34
C ALA A 208 5.69 -9.37 0.48
N ASP A 209 6.93 -9.80 0.26
CA ASP A 209 7.24 -11.07 -0.43
C ASP A 209 6.60 -12.26 0.28
N VAL A 210 6.84 -12.39 1.59
CA VAL A 210 6.04 -13.22 2.50
C VAL A 210 5.20 -12.28 3.38
N ALA A 211 3.96 -12.06 3.00
CA ALA A 211 3.15 -11.09 3.74
C ALA A 211 2.78 -11.58 5.13
N MET A 212 2.50 -12.88 5.30
CA MET A 212 2.20 -13.44 6.62
C MET A 212 2.77 -14.84 6.80
N HIS A 213 3.61 -15.01 7.83
CA HIS A 213 4.19 -16.28 8.20
C HIS A 213 3.61 -16.73 9.54
N VAL A 214 2.87 -17.85 9.56
CA VAL A 214 2.12 -18.34 10.73
C VAL A 214 2.67 -19.69 11.18
N LEU A 215 3.20 -19.74 12.39
CA LEU A 215 3.87 -20.91 12.93
C LEU A 215 3.29 -21.30 14.31
N GLY A 216 2.75 -22.50 14.43
CA GLY A 216 2.35 -23.10 15.70
C GLY A 216 3.56 -23.58 16.53
N ASN A 217 3.33 -23.99 17.78
CA ASN A 217 4.35 -24.56 18.68
C ASN A 217 4.13 -26.06 19.01
N GLY A 218 3.13 -26.69 18.41
CA GLY A 218 2.74 -28.06 18.69
C GLY A 218 1.66 -28.21 19.79
N ALA A 219 1.25 -27.12 20.46
CA ALA A 219 0.09 -27.12 21.37
C ALA A 219 -1.18 -26.79 20.58
N GLU A 220 -2.24 -27.54 20.84
CA GLU A 220 -3.52 -27.36 20.13
C GLU A 220 -4.03 -25.92 20.25
N ARG A 221 -4.32 -25.27 19.10
CA ARG A 221 -4.85 -23.90 18.99
C ARG A 221 -4.01 -22.82 19.68
N SER A 222 -2.71 -22.99 19.71
CA SER A 222 -1.80 -22.04 20.34
C SER A 222 -1.70 -20.68 19.61
N VAL A 223 -2.05 -20.65 18.30
CA VAL A 223 -2.04 -19.45 17.47
C VAL A 223 -3.35 -19.36 16.72
N THR A 224 -4.14 -18.33 16.97
CA THR A 224 -5.35 -18.00 16.18
C THR A 224 -5.14 -16.72 15.40
N VAL A 225 -5.37 -16.76 14.10
CA VAL A 225 -5.20 -15.62 13.18
C VAL A 225 -6.55 -15.33 12.53
N ASN A 226 -7.03 -14.10 12.67
CA ASN A 226 -8.27 -13.63 12.06
C ASN A 226 -7.94 -12.57 11.01
N ILE A 227 -8.23 -12.85 9.75
CA ILE A 227 -8.00 -11.94 8.64
C ILE A 227 -9.35 -11.32 8.24
N ASN A 228 -9.46 -10.00 8.41
CA ASN A 228 -10.59 -9.20 7.94
C ASN A 228 -10.13 -8.10 6.95
N GLY A 229 -8.83 -7.93 6.78
CA GLY A 229 -8.18 -6.99 5.87
C GLY A 229 -7.57 -7.67 4.66
N THR A 230 -6.55 -7.06 4.09
CA THR A 230 -5.86 -7.56 2.89
C THR A 230 -4.47 -8.10 3.24
N VAL A 231 -4.13 -9.27 2.71
CA VAL A 231 -2.80 -9.88 2.79
C VAL A 231 -2.33 -10.17 1.38
N GLU A 232 -1.25 -9.51 0.93
CA GLU A 232 -0.78 -9.55 -0.45
C GLU A 232 0.68 -9.94 -0.51
N SER A 233 1.00 -10.96 -1.30
CA SER A 233 2.39 -11.27 -1.68
C SER A 233 2.82 -10.39 -2.85
N THR A 234 4.01 -9.81 -2.75
CA THR A 234 4.65 -9.05 -3.82
C THR A 234 5.77 -9.80 -4.50
N GLY A 235 6.06 -11.04 -4.06
CA GLY A 235 7.12 -11.90 -4.58
C GLY A 235 6.60 -13.24 -5.09
N ASP A 236 7.46 -14.25 -4.95
CA ASP A 236 7.20 -15.61 -5.42
C ASP A 236 6.83 -16.59 -4.29
N ASP A 237 6.59 -16.07 -3.08
CA ASP A 237 6.12 -16.83 -1.93
C ASP A 237 4.62 -16.61 -1.68
N ALA A 238 3.96 -17.58 -1.03
CA ALA A 238 2.53 -17.47 -0.74
C ALA A 238 2.24 -16.29 0.21
N ALA A 239 1.10 -15.61 -0.01
CA ALA A 239 0.72 -14.48 0.82
C ALA A 239 0.58 -14.86 2.30
N ILE A 240 -0.03 -16.01 2.57
CA ILE A 240 -0.05 -16.62 3.90
C ILE A 240 0.60 -17.98 3.81
N GLN A 241 1.63 -18.22 4.63
CA GLN A 241 2.31 -19.51 4.66
C GLN A 241 2.65 -19.96 6.07
N GLY A 242 2.68 -21.30 6.24
CA GLY A 242 3.23 -21.97 7.40
C GLY A 242 4.57 -22.60 7.09
N ASN A 243 5.16 -23.30 8.05
CA ASN A 243 6.40 -24.04 7.84
C ASN A 243 6.41 -25.34 8.67
N GLY A 244 6.58 -26.46 7.99
CA GLY A 244 6.73 -27.78 8.58
C GLY A 244 5.46 -28.35 9.19
N LEU A 245 5.57 -29.57 9.70
CA LEU A 245 4.49 -30.32 10.36
C LEU A 245 4.31 -29.83 11.81
N ARG A 246 3.86 -28.60 12.01
CA ARG A 246 3.64 -28.01 13.32
C ARG A 246 2.15 -27.89 13.62
N ASP A 247 1.75 -28.37 14.81
CA ASP A 247 0.38 -28.26 15.29
C ASP A 247 0.09 -26.89 15.88
N GLY A 248 -1.19 -26.57 16.01
CA GLY A 248 -1.67 -25.54 16.90
C GLY A 248 -2.04 -24.22 16.24
N THR A 249 -2.14 -24.17 14.92
CA THR A 249 -2.62 -22.97 14.23
C THR A 249 -4.10 -23.05 13.89
N VAL A 250 -4.80 -21.91 14.01
CA VAL A 250 -6.14 -21.69 13.46
C VAL A 250 -6.13 -20.41 12.66
N ILE A 251 -6.36 -20.50 11.36
CA ILE A 251 -6.39 -19.33 10.45
C ILE A 251 -7.82 -19.17 9.94
N ASN A 252 -8.40 -18.01 10.16
CA ASN A 252 -9.74 -17.65 9.73
C ASN A 252 -9.68 -16.54 8.69
N ILE A 253 -10.13 -16.82 7.48
CA ILE A 253 -10.36 -15.82 6.43
C ILE A 253 -11.84 -15.45 6.48
N ASN A 254 -12.12 -14.22 6.82
CA ASN A 254 -13.48 -13.76 7.11
C ASN A 254 -14.06 -12.95 5.95
N ASP A 255 -15.33 -12.68 6.03
CA ASP A 255 -16.06 -11.93 5.01
C ASP A 255 -15.45 -10.54 4.76
N GLY A 256 -15.19 -10.25 3.49
CA GLY A 256 -14.53 -9.03 3.03
C GLY A 256 -13.01 -9.02 3.10
N ALA A 257 -12.38 -10.08 3.62
CA ALA A 257 -10.93 -10.25 3.55
C ALA A 257 -10.46 -10.53 2.12
N VAL A 258 -9.22 -10.12 1.80
CA VAL A 258 -8.56 -10.44 0.54
C VAL A 258 -7.19 -11.04 0.85
N VAL A 259 -6.92 -12.23 0.31
CA VAL A 259 -5.61 -12.86 0.34
C VAL A 259 -5.15 -13.04 -1.10
N ASP A 260 -4.07 -12.39 -1.47
CA ASP A 260 -3.56 -12.35 -2.84
C ASP A 260 -2.11 -12.85 -2.89
N GLY A 261 -1.91 -14.02 -3.47
CA GLY A 261 -0.59 -14.63 -3.63
C GLY A 261 0.15 -14.16 -4.89
N GLY A 262 -0.48 -13.35 -5.75
CA GLY A 262 0.15 -12.90 -7.00
C GLY A 262 0.64 -14.10 -7.85
N ASN A 263 1.96 -14.18 -8.02
CA ASN A 263 2.62 -15.26 -8.77
C ASN A 263 2.76 -16.57 -7.97
N ALA A 264 2.39 -16.60 -6.70
CA ALA A 264 2.46 -17.78 -5.84
C ALA A 264 1.07 -18.22 -5.37
N ALA A 265 0.97 -19.10 -4.39
CA ALA A 265 -0.32 -19.43 -3.81
C ALA A 265 -0.86 -18.28 -2.97
N GLY A 266 -2.18 -18.09 -2.96
CA GLY A 266 -2.82 -17.24 -1.97
C GLY A 266 -2.50 -17.73 -0.57
N ILE A 267 -2.76 -19.02 -0.31
CA ILE A 267 -2.42 -19.66 0.96
C ILE A 267 -1.69 -20.99 0.69
N TYR A 268 -0.51 -21.14 1.32
CA TYR A 268 0.20 -22.42 1.44
C TYR A 268 0.11 -22.94 2.87
N HIS A 269 -0.59 -24.06 3.06
CA HIS A 269 -0.87 -24.63 4.38
C HIS A 269 -0.24 -26.04 4.54
N PRO A 270 1.05 -26.12 4.98
CA PRO A 270 1.76 -27.39 5.15
C PRO A 270 1.75 -27.91 6.58
N GLN A 271 0.97 -27.32 7.49
CA GLN A 271 1.03 -27.57 8.92
C GLN A 271 -0.24 -28.23 9.43
N ASN A 272 -0.11 -29.03 10.49
CA ASN A 272 -1.25 -29.66 11.14
C ASN A 272 -2.00 -28.62 12.00
N GLY A 273 -2.87 -27.84 11.37
CA GLY A 273 -3.69 -26.79 11.94
C GLY A 273 -5.04 -26.72 11.24
N VAL A 274 -5.81 -25.71 11.55
CA VAL A 274 -7.13 -25.48 10.96
C VAL A 274 -7.10 -24.23 10.09
N LEU A 275 -7.52 -24.36 8.85
CA LEU A 275 -7.76 -23.24 7.92
C LEU A 275 -9.26 -23.14 7.66
N ASN A 276 -9.88 -22.04 8.06
CA ASN A 276 -11.29 -21.77 7.84
C ASN A 276 -11.44 -20.62 6.82
N ILE A 277 -12.14 -20.87 5.73
CA ILE A 277 -12.58 -19.85 4.77
C ILE A 277 -14.08 -19.61 5.02
N ASN A 278 -14.36 -18.58 5.80
CA ASN A 278 -15.72 -18.20 6.17
C ASN A 278 -16.33 -17.23 5.13
N GLY A 279 -15.49 -16.58 4.33
CA GLY A 279 -15.85 -15.57 3.33
C GLY A 279 -14.62 -14.97 2.68
N GLY A 280 -14.75 -13.78 2.07
CA GLY A 280 -13.66 -13.05 1.45
C GLY A 280 -13.19 -13.66 0.12
N THR A 281 -11.99 -13.27 -0.31
CA THR A 281 -11.37 -13.74 -1.57
C THR A 281 -9.96 -14.26 -1.27
N VAL A 282 -9.66 -15.46 -1.70
CA VAL A 282 -8.31 -16.03 -1.70
C VAL A 282 -7.92 -16.29 -3.14
N LYS A 283 -6.89 -15.61 -3.63
CA LYS A 283 -6.42 -15.75 -5.01
C LYS A 283 -4.90 -15.82 -5.08
N GLY A 284 -4.41 -16.32 -6.18
CA GLY A 284 -2.98 -16.42 -6.49
C GLY A 284 -2.77 -17.23 -7.76
N TYR A 285 -1.52 -17.51 -8.12
CA TYR A 285 -1.23 -18.48 -9.18
C TYR A 285 -1.99 -19.79 -8.91
N THR A 286 -1.94 -20.29 -7.67
CA THR A 286 -2.86 -21.27 -7.08
C THR A 286 -3.60 -20.59 -5.93
N GLY A 287 -4.92 -20.74 -5.83
CA GLY A 287 -5.69 -20.09 -4.75
C GLY A 287 -5.25 -20.61 -3.38
N ILE A 288 -5.50 -21.87 -3.09
CA ILE A 288 -5.09 -22.56 -1.85
C ILE A 288 -4.32 -23.82 -2.18
N TYR A 289 -3.15 -24.01 -1.54
CA TYR A 289 -2.38 -25.25 -1.60
C TYR A 289 -2.34 -25.89 -0.20
N MET A 290 -3.15 -26.93 -0.01
CA MET A 290 -3.34 -27.63 1.27
C MET A 290 -2.53 -28.90 1.30
N ARG A 291 -1.60 -29.05 2.28
CA ARG A 291 -0.72 -30.25 2.43
C ARG A 291 -0.91 -31.02 3.72
N ASP A 292 -1.45 -30.36 4.75
CA ASP A 292 -1.67 -30.98 6.05
C ASP A 292 -2.75 -30.24 6.82
N GLY A 293 -3.30 -30.87 7.87
CA GLY A 293 -4.29 -30.29 8.75
C GLY A 293 -5.73 -30.34 8.22
N GLU A 294 -6.55 -29.42 8.70
CA GLU A 294 -7.98 -29.35 8.41
C GLU A 294 -8.31 -28.07 7.62
N LEU A 295 -9.02 -28.22 6.50
CA LEU A 295 -9.54 -27.12 5.70
C LEU A 295 -11.06 -27.14 5.68
N ASN A 296 -11.67 -26.07 6.17
CA ASN A 296 -13.11 -25.86 6.14
C ASN A 296 -13.45 -24.66 5.27
N ILE A 297 -14.24 -24.85 4.21
CA ILE A 297 -14.72 -23.76 3.35
C ILE A 297 -16.24 -23.73 3.39
N SER A 298 -16.78 -22.67 4.00
CA SER A 298 -18.21 -22.44 4.09
C SER A 298 -18.70 -21.27 3.20
N GLY A 299 -17.77 -20.49 2.65
CA GLY A 299 -18.06 -19.32 1.81
C GLY A 299 -16.80 -18.77 1.17
N GLY A 300 -16.92 -17.58 0.56
CA GLY A 300 -15.82 -16.88 -0.08
C GLY A 300 -15.57 -17.30 -1.52
N SER A 301 -14.55 -16.69 -2.13
CA SER A 301 -14.13 -16.94 -3.52
C SER A 301 -12.67 -17.37 -3.54
N ILE A 302 -12.38 -18.55 -4.08
CA ILE A 302 -11.05 -19.12 -4.22
C ILE A 302 -10.70 -19.12 -5.71
N ILE A 303 -9.59 -18.45 -6.07
CA ILE A 303 -9.26 -18.17 -7.47
C ILE A 303 -7.82 -18.62 -7.77
N GLY A 304 -7.67 -19.48 -8.78
CA GLY A 304 -6.40 -19.83 -9.42
C GLY A 304 -6.24 -19.07 -10.74
N THR A 305 -5.12 -18.38 -10.93
CA THR A 305 -4.87 -17.56 -12.13
C THR A 305 -3.78 -18.15 -13.03
N GLY A 306 -3.06 -19.16 -12.52
CA GLY A 306 -1.87 -19.73 -13.14
C GLY A 306 -2.14 -20.71 -14.27
N ASP A 307 -1.05 -21.15 -14.89
CA ASP A 307 -1.05 -22.15 -15.96
C ASP A 307 -0.87 -23.57 -15.39
N PRO A 308 -1.58 -24.60 -15.90
CA PRO A 308 -1.44 -25.98 -15.43
C PRO A 308 -0.03 -26.55 -15.53
N ALA A 309 0.82 -25.99 -16.39
CA ALA A 309 2.22 -26.41 -16.50
C ALA A 309 3.06 -26.15 -15.25
N GLY A 310 2.53 -25.39 -14.28
CA GLY A 310 3.19 -25.02 -13.03
C GLY A 310 4.08 -23.78 -13.18
N HIS A 311 4.33 -23.12 -12.07
CA HIS A 311 5.24 -21.97 -12.03
C HIS A 311 6.71 -22.48 -12.01
N PRO A 312 7.58 -22.05 -12.95
CA PRO A 312 8.93 -22.59 -13.07
C PRO A 312 9.85 -22.27 -11.89
N ASP A 313 9.56 -21.24 -11.13
CA ASP A 313 10.41 -20.69 -10.06
C ASP A 313 9.82 -20.88 -8.66
N ALA A 314 8.88 -21.82 -8.47
CA ALA A 314 8.28 -22.09 -7.17
C ALA A 314 9.34 -22.47 -6.12
N THR A 315 9.49 -21.65 -5.07
CA THR A 315 10.50 -21.85 -4.03
C THR A 315 9.82 -22.47 -2.84
N GLY A 316 9.18 -22.61 -2.14
CA GLY A 316 8.56 -23.08 -0.88
C GLY A 316 8.28 -24.58 -0.74
N GLY A 317 8.75 -25.43 -1.65
CA GLY A 317 8.56 -26.90 -1.56
C GLY A 317 7.16 -27.37 -1.96
N TYR A 318 6.37 -26.57 -2.66
CA TYR A 318 5.12 -26.91 -3.34
C TYR A 318 5.19 -26.47 -4.81
N LEU A 319 4.33 -27.04 -5.64
CA LEU A 319 4.28 -26.73 -7.08
C LEU A 319 2.92 -26.09 -7.40
N PRO A 320 2.80 -24.76 -7.43
CA PRO A 320 1.59 -24.11 -7.87
C PRO A 320 1.26 -24.53 -9.31
N ASN A 321 0.01 -24.91 -9.56
CA ASN A 321 -0.42 -25.48 -10.84
C ASN A 321 -1.63 -24.73 -11.46
N GLY A 322 -1.97 -23.57 -10.92
CA GLY A 322 -3.07 -22.76 -11.45
C GLY A 322 -4.46 -23.13 -10.94
N ASP A 323 -4.60 -24.18 -10.17
CA ASP A 323 -5.91 -24.58 -9.63
C ASP A 323 -6.40 -23.60 -8.54
N ALA A 324 -7.70 -23.50 -8.38
CA ALA A 324 -8.23 -22.72 -7.27
C ALA A 324 -7.91 -23.38 -5.91
N LEU A 325 -8.07 -24.71 -5.82
CA LEU A 325 -7.70 -25.50 -4.65
C LEU A 325 -6.90 -26.73 -5.03
N VAL A 326 -5.73 -26.89 -4.44
CA VAL A 326 -4.94 -28.12 -4.48
C VAL A 326 -5.00 -28.82 -3.13
N VAL A 327 -5.38 -30.09 -3.11
CA VAL A 327 -5.32 -30.97 -1.93
C VAL A 327 -4.19 -31.98 -2.16
N ASP A 328 -3.04 -31.74 -1.52
CA ASP A 328 -1.81 -32.50 -1.72
C ASP A 328 -1.69 -33.65 -0.71
N ASN A 329 -1.95 -34.89 -1.16
CA ASN A 329 -1.71 -36.13 -0.41
C ASN A 329 -0.49 -36.87 -0.98
N SER A 330 0.63 -36.20 -1.12
CA SER A 330 1.86 -36.75 -1.68
C SER A 330 2.82 -37.35 -0.62
N GLY A 331 2.32 -37.71 0.56
CA GLY A 331 3.11 -38.32 1.64
C GLY A 331 3.99 -37.30 2.42
N TYR A 332 3.65 -36.02 2.35
CA TYR A 332 4.31 -35.00 3.16
C TYR A 332 3.98 -35.15 4.63
N SER A 333 2.72 -35.40 4.98
CA SER A 333 2.23 -35.77 6.30
C SER A 333 1.92 -37.27 6.38
N PRO A 334 1.99 -37.92 7.55
CA PRO A 334 1.56 -39.31 7.74
C PRO A 334 0.08 -39.55 7.42
N GLU A 335 -0.75 -38.56 7.61
CA GLU A 335 -2.19 -38.58 7.33
C GLU A 335 -2.52 -37.55 6.24
N PRO A 336 -3.48 -37.84 5.36
CA PRO A 336 -3.92 -36.90 4.35
C PRO A 336 -4.59 -35.67 4.98
N PRO A 337 -4.56 -34.49 4.31
CA PRO A 337 -5.33 -33.35 4.79
C PRO A 337 -6.82 -33.69 4.87
N THR A 338 -7.49 -33.20 5.90
CA THR A 338 -8.94 -33.25 6.05
C THR A 338 -9.56 -32.03 5.38
N VAL A 339 -10.46 -32.24 4.44
CA VAL A 339 -11.07 -31.13 3.67
C VAL A 339 -12.60 -31.22 3.79
N ASN A 340 -13.25 -30.07 3.95
CA ASN A 340 -14.68 -29.95 4.14
C ASN A 340 -15.21 -28.71 3.41
N ILE A 341 -15.83 -28.88 2.26
CA ILE A 341 -16.36 -27.81 1.43
C ILE A 341 -17.88 -27.85 1.49
N THR A 342 -18.49 -26.88 2.14
CA THR A 342 -19.95 -26.74 2.28
C THR A 342 -20.51 -25.54 1.50
N GLY A 343 -19.63 -24.69 0.91
CA GLY A 343 -19.98 -23.51 0.15
C GLY A 343 -18.77 -22.87 -0.50
N GLY A 344 -18.92 -21.65 -1.01
CA GLY A 344 -17.90 -20.87 -1.68
C GLY A 344 -17.89 -21.06 -3.19
N SER A 345 -17.11 -20.23 -3.90
CA SER A 345 -16.88 -20.31 -5.33
C SER A 345 -15.42 -20.60 -5.65
N PHE A 346 -15.17 -21.51 -6.57
CA PHE A 346 -13.85 -21.97 -6.97
C PHE A 346 -13.67 -21.72 -8.46
N ASP A 347 -12.82 -20.75 -8.79
CA ASP A 347 -12.57 -20.36 -10.17
C ASP A 347 -11.10 -20.56 -10.55
N SER A 348 -10.88 -21.17 -11.69
CA SER A 348 -9.59 -21.22 -12.32
C SER A 348 -9.72 -20.84 -13.79
N GLU A 349 -8.97 -19.84 -14.22
CA GLU A 349 -9.02 -19.34 -15.59
C GLU A 349 -8.44 -20.35 -16.60
N LYS A 350 -7.49 -21.18 -16.17
CA LYS A 350 -6.69 -22.04 -17.08
C LYS A 350 -6.52 -23.48 -16.61
N ALA A 351 -6.80 -23.75 -15.34
CA ALA A 351 -6.56 -25.02 -14.70
C ALA A 351 -7.86 -25.56 -14.07
N GLU A 352 -7.78 -26.41 -13.06
CA GLU A 352 -8.95 -27.02 -12.43
C GLU A 352 -9.45 -26.19 -11.24
N ALA A 353 -10.76 -26.21 -11.01
CA ALA A 353 -11.34 -25.62 -9.81
C ALA A 353 -10.80 -26.29 -8.53
N VAL A 354 -10.69 -27.60 -8.55
CA VAL A 354 -10.15 -28.43 -7.46
C VAL A 354 -9.34 -29.59 -8.02
N SER A 355 -8.17 -29.84 -7.46
CA SER A 355 -7.40 -31.03 -7.73
C SER A 355 -6.92 -31.72 -6.46
N SER A 356 -6.72 -33.05 -6.52
CA SER A 356 -6.03 -33.80 -5.48
C SER A 356 -4.76 -34.45 -6.05
N VAL A 357 -3.63 -34.07 -5.46
CA VAL A 357 -2.30 -34.51 -5.92
C VAL A 357 -1.80 -35.66 -5.08
N VAL A 358 -1.24 -36.70 -5.71
CA VAL A 358 -0.58 -37.83 -5.08
C VAL A 358 0.76 -38.11 -5.78
N SER A 359 1.80 -38.46 -5.04
CA SER A 359 3.13 -38.71 -5.61
C SER A 359 3.66 -40.13 -5.49
N GLY A 360 3.00 -40.99 -4.76
CA GLY A 360 3.44 -42.35 -4.47
C GLY A 360 2.52 -43.44 -5.02
N SER A 361 3.06 -44.67 -5.23
CA SER A 361 2.30 -45.82 -5.75
C SER A 361 1.33 -46.47 -4.75
N GLY A 362 1.14 -45.87 -3.58
CA GLY A 362 0.25 -46.39 -2.53
C GLY A 362 -0.75 -45.38 -2.00
N GLU A 363 -0.56 -44.11 -2.32
CA GLU A 363 -1.41 -43.03 -1.90
C GLU A 363 -2.63 -42.88 -2.84
N GLN A 364 -3.75 -42.47 -2.27
CA GLN A 364 -5.00 -42.24 -3.02
C GLN A 364 -5.37 -40.78 -3.00
N PRO A 365 -5.97 -40.25 -4.06
CA PRO A 365 -6.55 -38.90 -4.02
C PRO A 365 -7.54 -38.75 -2.86
N VAL A 366 -7.54 -37.59 -2.23
CA VAL A 366 -8.58 -37.26 -1.23
C VAL A 366 -9.88 -37.01 -1.98
N THR A 367 -10.97 -37.65 -1.56
CA THR A 367 -12.26 -37.61 -2.24
C THR A 367 -13.41 -37.46 -1.25
N GLY A 368 -14.61 -37.14 -1.73
CA GLY A 368 -15.82 -37.13 -0.92
C GLY A 368 -15.89 -35.98 0.11
N PHE A 369 -15.26 -34.86 -0.15
CA PHE A 369 -15.19 -33.72 0.76
C PHE A 369 -16.00 -32.48 0.30
N ILE A 370 -16.67 -32.57 -0.85
CA ILE A 370 -17.51 -31.48 -1.38
C ILE A 370 -18.97 -31.81 -1.14
N SER A 371 -19.66 -30.94 -0.39
CA SER A 371 -21.09 -31.02 -0.13
C SER A 371 -21.85 -29.77 -0.57
N GLY A 372 -21.17 -28.74 -1.07
CA GLY A 372 -21.73 -27.52 -1.63
C GLY A 372 -20.68 -26.69 -2.35
N GLY A 373 -21.07 -25.59 -2.99
CA GLY A 373 -20.18 -24.65 -3.67
C GLY A 373 -20.42 -24.55 -5.17
N GLU A 374 -19.68 -23.61 -5.79
CA GLU A 374 -19.72 -23.32 -7.23
C GLU A 374 -18.30 -23.50 -7.81
N PHE A 375 -18.19 -24.12 -9.00
CA PHE A 375 -16.88 -24.56 -9.53
C PHE A 375 -16.77 -24.25 -11.03
N SER A 376 -15.63 -23.75 -11.48
CA SER A 376 -15.36 -23.44 -12.88
C SER A 376 -15.09 -24.68 -13.73
N SER A 377 -14.73 -25.82 -13.11
CA SER A 377 -14.51 -27.11 -13.78
C SER A 377 -15.18 -28.24 -13.02
N SER A 378 -15.14 -29.47 -13.58
CA SER A 378 -15.75 -30.64 -12.96
C SER A 378 -15.05 -31.06 -11.68
N VAL A 379 -15.80 -31.24 -10.61
CA VAL A 379 -15.34 -31.73 -9.30
C VAL A 379 -16.02 -33.04 -8.90
N SER A 380 -16.61 -33.76 -9.85
CA SER A 380 -17.41 -34.96 -9.60
C SER A 380 -16.67 -36.05 -8.82
N GLU A 381 -15.34 -36.11 -8.90
CA GLU A 381 -14.52 -37.07 -8.17
C GLU A 381 -14.41 -36.74 -6.66
N TYR A 382 -14.67 -35.51 -6.28
CA TYR A 382 -14.50 -34.99 -4.91
C TYR A 382 -15.81 -34.80 -4.17
N VAL A 383 -16.96 -35.01 -4.84
CA VAL A 383 -18.29 -34.82 -4.25
C VAL A 383 -18.60 -35.95 -3.26
N GLU A 384 -19.26 -35.61 -2.14
CA GLU A 384 -19.69 -36.59 -1.15
C GLU A 384 -20.58 -37.70 -1.78
N PRO A 385 -20.46 -38.95 -1.30
CA PRO A 385 -21.31 -40.02 -1.77
C PRO A 385 -22.79 -39.73 -1.61
N GLY A 386 -23.56 -39.93 -2.65
CA GLY A 386 -25.01 -39.72 -2.66
C GLY A 386 -25.44 -38.30 -3.06
N ARG A 387 -24.50 -37.49 -3.44
CA ARG A 387 -24.71 -36.16 -4.02
C ARG A 387 -24.33 -36.15 -5.49
N ASP A 388 -24.86 -35.23 -6.26
CA ASP A 388 -24.61 -35.12 -7.69
C ASP A 388 -24.09 -33.71 -8.05
N PHE A 389 -23.45 -33.61 -9.21
CA PHE A 389 -22.82 -32.41 -9.70
C PHE A 389 -23.34 -32.12 -11.11
N GLU A 390 -23.81 -30.93 -11.36
CA GLU A 390 -24.30 -30.52 -12.66
C GLU A 390 -23.59 -29.29 -13.23
N ALA A 391 -23.40 -29.29 -14.54
CA ALA A 391 -22.81 -28.16 -15.25
C ALA A 391 -23.83 -27.04 -15.44
N ASN A 392 -23.41 -25.83 -15.18
CA ASN A 392 -24.18 -24.61 -15.42
C ASN A 392 -24.31 -24.36 -16.94
N ASN A 393 -25.51 -24.04 -17.41
CA ASN A 393 -25.79 -23.80 -18.84
C ASN A 393 -25.10 -22.53 -19.40
N ASN A 394 -24.59 -21.63 -18.57
CA ASN A 394 -23.84 -20.46 -19.04
C ASN A 394 -22.34 -20.70 -19.20
N GLY A 395 -21.86 -21.92 -18.88
CA GLY A 395 -20.48 -22.36 -19.11
C GLY A 395 -19.43 -21.78 -18.14
N THR A 396 -19.86 -21.06 -17.09
CA THR A 396 -18.93 -20.38 -16.17
C THR A 396 -18.67 -21.20 -14.92
N TYR A 397 -19.70 -21.73 -14.27
CA TYR A 397 -19.58 -22.54 -13.06
C TYR A 397 -20.44 -23.80 -13.12
N SER A 398 -19.96 -24.86 -12.50
CA SER A 398 -20.75 -26.07 -12.25
C SER A 398 -21.23 -26.05 -10.80
N TYR A 399 -22.45 -26.46 -10.54
CA TYR A 399 -23.06 -26.41 -9.21
C TYR A 399 -23.22 -27.80 -8.63
N TYR A 400 -23.02 -27.93 -7.34
CA TYR A 400 -23.41 -29.10 -6.62
C TYR A 400 -24.92 -29.01 -6.29
N ILE A 401 -25.68 -30.03 -6.66
CA ILE A 401 -27.08 -30.22 -6.23
C ILE A 401 -27.31 -31.69 -5.82
N SER A 402 -28.27 -31.93 -4.93
CA SER A 402 -28.67 -33.30 -4.64
C SER A 402 -29.35 -33.88 -5.87
N ARG A 403 -29.16 -35.18 -6.12
CA ARG A 403 -29.80 -35.88 -7.24
C ARG A 403 -31.31 -35.76 -7.21
N GLU A 404 -31.90 -35.75 -6.02
CA GLU A 404 -33.35 -35.57 -5.83
C GLU A 404 -33.85 -34.18 -6.29
N GLU A 405 -33.03 -33.16 -6.15
CA GLU A 405 -33.29 -31.80 -6.60
C GLU A 405 -33.12 -31.68 -8.13
N ALA A 406 -32.10 -32.28 -8.72
CA ALA A 406 -31.89 -32.31 -10.17
C ALA A 406 -33.04 -32.98 -10.91
N GLU A 407 -33.56 -34.07 -10.37
CA GLU A 407 -34.72 -34.80 -10.93
C GLU A 407 -36.01 -33.98 -10.89
N LYS A 408 -36.21 -33.09 -9.90
CA LYS A 408 -37.41 -32.23 -9.76
C LYS A 408 -37.45 -31.07 -10.76
N HIS A 409 -36.29 -30.57 -11.19
CA HIS A 409 -36.25 -29.32 -11.92
C HIS A 409 -35.91 -29.43 -13.40
N GLY A 410 -35.53 -30.62 -13.91
CA GLY A 410 -35.42 -30.95 -15.36
C GLY A 410 -34.54 -30.05 -16.21
N GLU A 411 -34.13 -28.93 -15.72
CA GLU A 411 -33.15 -27.99 -16.26
C GLU A 411 -32.60 -27.11 -15.12
N VAL A 412 -31.33 -27.34 -14.69
CA VAL A 412 -30.41 -26.31 -14.43
C VAL A 412 -30.33 -25.43 -13.21
N SER A 413 -29.20 -25.30 -12.61
CA SER A 413 -28.72 -24.23 -11.73
C SER A 413 -29.63 -23.85 -10.57
N TYR A 414 -29.73 -24.71 -9.58
CA TYR A 414 -30.42 -24.35 -8.34
C TYR A 414 -29.50 -24.38 -7.14
N VAL A 415 -29.56 -23.29 -6.42
CA VAL A 415 -29.20 -23.21 -5.04
C VAL A 415 -30.39 -23.67 -4.23
N GLY A 416 -30.54 -24.99 -3.99
CA GLY A 416 -31.57 -25.62 -3.17
C GLY A 416 -33.05 -25.53 -3.65
N ALA A 417 -33.95 -26.37 -3.11
CA ALA A 417 -35.38 -26.44 -3.45
C ALA A 417 -36.19 -25.15 -3.15
N ASP A 418 -35.63 -24.28 -2.31
CA ASP A 418 -36.20 -22.99 -1.91
C ASP A 418 -35.46 -21.79 -2.50
N GLY A 419 -34.76 -21.98 -3.63
CA GLY A 419 -34.00 -20.91 -4.31
C GLY A 419 -34.90 -19.74 -4.71
N VAL A 420 -34.33 -18.53 -4.65
CA VAL A 420 -34.99 -17.29 -5.05
C VAL A 420 -34.25 -16.65 -6.22
N THR A 421 -35.00 -16.05 -7.14
CA THR A 421 -34.43 -15.34 -8.28
C THR A 421 -34.25 -13.86 -7.96
N VAL A 422 -33.04 -13.36 -8.05
CA VAL A 422 -32.75 -11.94 -8.02
C VAL A 422 -32.59 -11.44 -9.45
N THR A 423 -33.43 -10.53 -9.87
CA THR A 423 -33.40 -9.95 -11.21
C THR A 423 -32.88 -8.53 -11.16
N PHE A 424 -31.82 -8.23 -11.88
CA PHE A 424 -31.30 -6.86 -12.06
C PHE A 424 -31.74 -6.34 -13.42
N LYS A 425 -32.38 -5.18 -13.44
CA LYS A 425 -32.84 -4.49 -14.67
C LYS A 425 -32.15 -3.14 -14.83
N ASP A 426 -31.51 -2.95 -15.96
CA ASP A 426 -31.00 -1.66 -16.40
C ASP A 426 -31.54 -1.34 -17.80
N GLY A 427 -32.60 -0.58 -17.83
CA GLY A 427 -33.34 -0.33 -19.08
C GLY A 427 -33.82 -1.61 -19.73
N SER A 428 -33.30 -1.95 -20.93
CA SER A 428 -33.60 -3.19 -21.66
C SER A 428 -32.70 -4.36 -21.27
N SER A 429 -31.63 -4.12 -20.53
CA SER A 429 -30.70 -5.15 -20.05
C SER A 429 -31.30 -5.80 -18.80
N VAL A 430 -31.35 -7.13 -18.79
CA VAL A 430 -31.86 -7.92 -17.67
C VAL A 430 -30.88 -9.04 -17.37
N SER A 431 -30.37 -9.06 -16.16
CA SER A 431 -29.59 -10.20 -15.64
C SER A 431 -30.36 -10.86 -14.49
N LYS A 432 -30.24 -12.16 -14.38
CA LYS A 432 -30.87 -12.95 -13.33
C LYS A 432 -29.83 -13.78 -12.63
N VAL A 433 -29.83 -13.74 -11.31
CA VAL A 433 -28.96 -14.54 -10.46
C VAL A 433 -29.86 -15.29 -9.46
N TYR A 434 -29.54 -16.55 -9.23
CA TYR A 434 -30.30 -17.41 -8.32
C TYR A 434 -29.55 -17.49 -6.99
N TYR A 435 -30.29 -17.39 -5.89
CA TYR A 435 -29.74 -17.42 -4.53
C TYR A 435 -30.58 -18.35 -3.63
N GLU A 436 -29.97 -18.84 -2.57
CA GLU A 436 -30.75 -19.51 -1.52
C GLU A 436 -31.72 -18.54 -0.87
N LYS A 437 -32.86 -19.09 -0.43
CA LYS A 437 -33.81 -18.32 0.35
C LYS A 437 -33.15 -17.83 1.65
N ASN A 438 -33.27 -16.54 1.90
CA ASN A 438 -32.64 -15.79 2.98
C ASN A 438 -31.13 -15.56 2.79
N ALA A 439 -30.57 -15.82 1.62
CA ALA A 439 -29.20 -15.42 1.31
C ALA A 439 -29.04 -13.89 1.40
N THR A 440 -27.87 -13.46 1.80
CA THR A 440 -27.49 -12.04 1.78
C THR A 440 -26.84 -11.72 0.43
N VAL A 441 -27.51 -10.90 -0.37
CA VAL A 441 -27.05 -10.46 -1.69
C VAL A 441 -26.39 -9.10 -1.56
N ILE A 442 -25.18 -8.95 -2.09
CA ILE A 442 -24.50 -7.66 -2.24
C ILE A 442 -24.92 -7.07 -3.57
N LEU A 443 -25.54 -5.89 -3.54
CA LEU A 443 -26.05 -5.27 -4.76
C LEU A 443 -24.88 -4.70 -5.59
N PRO A 444 -24.77 -5.07 -6.87
CA PRO A 444 -23.65 -4.65 -7.72
C PRO A 444 -23.70 -3.14 -8.02
N ASN A 445 -22.55 -2.58 -8.43
CA ASN A 445 -22.53 -1.26 -9.05
C ASN A 445 -23.01 -1.38 -10.52
N ALA A 446 -23.60 -0.31 -11.05
CA ALA A 446 -23.97 -0.23 -12.46
C ALA A 446 -23.40 1.06 -13.08
N SER A 447 -23.05 0.99 -14.36
CA SER A 447 -22.52 2.13 -15.10
C SER A 447 -23.30 2.35 -16.40
N ARG A 448 -23.62 3.62 -16.69
CA ARG A 448 -24.31 4.03 -17.91
C ARG A 448 -23.78 5.36 -18.37
N SER A 449 -23.31 5.42 -19.63
CA SER A 449 -22.78 6.67 -20.21
C SER A 449 -23.81 7.79 -20.15
N GLY A 450 -23.42 8.95 -19.61
CA GLY A 450 -24.26 10.15 -19.50
C GLY A 450 -25.19 10.18 -18.29
N TYR A 451 -25.09 9.22 -17.35
CA TYR A 451 -25.96 9.13 -16.17
C TYR A 451 -25.14 8.85 -14.89
N ILE A 452 -25.67 9.26 -13.76
CA ILE A 452 -25.16 8.90 -12.42
C ILE A 452 -26.03 7.75 -11.90
N PHE A 453 -25.38 6.66 -11.45
CA PHE A 453 -26.06 5.57 -10.78
C PHE A 453 -26.45 6.00 -9.36
N LEU A 454 -27.76 6.01 -9.09
CA LEU A 454 -28.31 6.42 -7.78
C LEU A 454 -28.63 5.23 -6.88
N GLY A 455 -28.56 4.01 -7.41
CA GLY A 455 -28.85 2.79 -6.67
C GLY A 455 -29.84 1.88 -7.37
N TRP A 456 -30.20 0.80 -6.68
CA TRP A 456 -31.17 -0.20 -7.11
C TRP A 456 -32.51 0.00 -6.40
N ARG A 457 -33.60 0.04 -7.14
CA ARG A 457 -34.93 0.15 -6.58
C ARG A 457 -35.69 -1.19 -6.64
N SER A 458 -36.22 -1.61 -5.50
CA SER A 458 -37.17 -2.73 -5.42
C SER A 458 -38.37 -2.32 -4.59
N GLY A 459 -39.57 -2.35 -5.18
CA GLY A 459 -40.76 -1.74 -4.59
C GLY A 459 -40.56 -0.24 -4.35
N ASP A 460 -40.89 0.20 -3.14
CA ASP A 460 -40.73 1.62 -2.72
C ASP A 460 -39.35 1.94 -2.10
N LYS A 461 -38.46 0.97 -2.03
CA LYS A 461 -37.11 1.14 -1.44
C LYS A 461 -36.07 1.29 -2.51
N THR A 462 -35.10 2.17 -2.24
CA THR A 462 -33.84 2.31 -3.01
C THR A 462 -32.69 1.88 -2.13
N PHE A 463 -31.78 1.10 -2.69
CA PHE A 463 -30.62 0.51 -2.07
C PHE A 463 -29.36 1.02 -2.78
N SER A 464 -28.30 1.24 -2.06
CA SER A 464 -27.01 1.65 -2.63
C SER A 464 -26.27 0.47 -3.26
N ALA A 465 -25.35 0.75 -4.18
CA ALA A 465 -24.34 -0.25 -4.58
C ALA A 465 -23.54 -0.70 -3.35
N GLY A 466 -23.24 -2.00 -3.29
CA GLY A 466 -22.54 -2.60 -2.13
C GLY A 466 -23.44 -2.85 -0.91
N GLU A 467 -24.70 -2.43 -0.94
CA GLU A 467 -25.64 -2.69 0.16
C GLU A 467 -26.01 -4.19 0.20
N ARG A 468 -26.08 -4.73 1.41
CA ARG A 468 -26.43 -6.14 1.67
C ARG A 468 -27.92 -6.29 1.89
N VAL A 469 -28.57 -7.13 1.10
CA VAL A 469 -30.00 -7.37 1.16
C VAL A 469 -30.28 -8.86 1.35
N VAL A 470 -31.05 -9.21 2.39
CA VAL A 470 -31.52 -10.60 2.57
C VAL A 470 -32.70 -10.83 1.63
N VAL A 471 -32.58 -11.83 0.75
CA VAL A 471 -33.62 -12.18 -0.23
C VAL A 471 -34.38 -13.45 0.21
N SER A 472 -35.64 -13.29 0.57
CA SER A 472 -36.50 -14.38 1.04
C SER A 472 -37.55 -14.85 0.00
N ALA A 473 -37.59 -14.18 -1.14
CA ALA A 473 -38.47 -14.48 -2.28
C ALA A 473 -37.92 -13.83 -3.53
N ASP A 474 -38.38 -14.23 -4.69
CA ASP A 474 -38.05 -13.61 -5.97
C ASP A 474 -38.17 -12.09 -5.89
N VAL A 475 -37.10 -11.41 -6.28
CA VAL A 475 -37.01 -9.96 -6.18
C VAL A 475 -36.44 -9.37 -7.47
N THR A 476 -36.93 -8.19 -7.85
CA THR A 476 -36.37 -7.42 -8.96
C THR A 476 -35.82 -6.10 -8.45
N PHE A 477 -34.59 -5.85 -8.76
CA PHE A 477 -33.90 -4.58 -8.58
C PHE A 477 -33.81 -3.85 -9.92
N THR A 478 -34.32 -2.63 -9.97
CA THR A 478 -34.24 -1.78 -11.17
C THR A 478 -33.26 -0.65 -10.93
N ALA A 479 -32.32 -0.49 -11.83
CA ALA A 479 -31.32 0.59 -11.75
C ALA A 479 -32.02 1.96 -11.79
N VAL A 480 -31.67 2.81 -10.86
CA VAL A 480 -32.12 4.21 -10.78
C VAL A 480 -30.99 5.11 -11.24
N TRP A 481 -31.28 5.91 -12.25
CA TRP A 481 -30.32 6.82 -12.86
C TRP A 481 -30.73 8.26 -12.61
N GLY A 482 -29.76 9.10 -12.22
CA GLY A 482 -29.90 10.55 -12.23
C GLY A 482 -29.28 11.13 -13.52
N ASN A 483 -29.85 12.23 -14.01
CA ASN A 483 -29.17 12.99 -15.04
C ASN A 483 -27.90 13.59 -14.43
N LEU A 484 -26.81 13.65 -15.21
CA LEU A 484 -25.68 14.50 -14.83
C LEU A 484 -26.20 15.93 -14.59
N PRO A 485 -25.79 16.60 -13.50
CA PRO A 485 -26.20 17.98 -13.25
C PRO A 485 -25.95 18.85 -14.48
N ASP A 486 -26.87 19.77 -14.73
CA ASP A 486 -26.76 20.75 -15.81
C ASP A 486 -25.41 21.49 -15.71
N THR A 487 -24.64 21.53 -16.78
CA THR A 487 -23.24 21.96 -16.81
C THR A 487 -23.00 23.46 -16.58
N ALA A 488 -24.05 24.22 -16.24
CA ALA A 488 -23.93 25.63 -15.88
C ALA A 488 -23.21 25.77 -14.53
N GLY A 489 -21.91 26.12 -14.57
CA GLY A 489 -21.08 26.30 -13.38
C GLY A 489 -20.20 25.10 -13.00
N THR A 490 -20.07 24.11 -13.88
CA THR A 490 -19.10 23.00 -13.71
C THR A 490 -17.90 23.18 -14.64
N TYR A 491 -16.76 22.70 -14.18
CA TYR A 491 -15.49 22.72 -14.91
C TYR A 491 -15.13 21.30 -15.34
N PRO A 492 -14.63 21.10 -16.57
CA PRO A 492 -14.25 19.78 -17.06
C PRO A 492 -13.00 19.26 -16.34
N ILE A 493 -12.96 17.93 -16.16
CA ILE A 493 -11.82 17.20 -15.66
C ILE A 493 -11.29 16.34 -16.80
N THR A 494 -10.13 16.71 -17.31
CA THR A 494 -9.42 15.92 -18.32
C THR A 494 -8.57 14.88 -17.60
N VAL A 495 -8.70 13.62 -17.99
CA VAL A 495 -7.83 12.56 -17.49
C VAL A 495 -6.78 12.29 -18.55
N ALA A 496 -5.50 12.46 -18.20
CA ALA A 496 -4.40 12.10 -19.08
C ALA A 496 -4.30 10.56 -19.15
N ASP A 497 -3.79 10.04 -20.25
CA ASP A 497 -3.53 8.62 -20.44
C ASP A 497 -2.09 8.32 -19.95
N PRO A 498 -1.91 7.82 -18.73
CA PRO A 498 -0.59 7.58 -18.16
C PRO A 498 0.01 6.29 -18.73
N ALA A 499 1.33 6.23 -18.86
CA ALA A 499 2.01 4.98 -19.16
C ALA A 499 1.94 4.02 -17.96
N ASN A 500 1.84 2.72 -18.22
CA ASN A 500 1.92 1.64 -17.24
C ASN A 500 0.78 1.59 -16.20
N GLY A 501 -0.40 2.02 -16.61
CA GLY A 501 -1.59 1.95 -15.78
C GLY A 501 -2.73 2.80 -16.33
N ALA A 502 -3.84 2.83 -15.63
CA ALA A 502 -5.01 3.60 -15.99
C ALA A 502 -5.44 4.53 -14.85
N VAL A 503 -5.99 5.68 -15.20
CA VAL A 503 -6.57 6.63 -14.24
C VAL A 503 -8.01 6.91 -14.63
N SER A 504 -8.85 7.03 -13.62
CA SER A 504 -10.23 7.48 -13.80
C SER A 504 -10.63 8.41 -12.66
N VAL A 505 -11.65 9.20 -12.89
CA VAL A 505 -12.20 10.13 -11.91
C VAL A 505 -13.69 9.88 -11.68
N SER A 506 -14.17 10.18 -10.49
CA SER A 506 -15.57 9.97 -10.12
C SER A 506 -16.56 10.79 -10.96
N LEU A 507 -16.15 11.93 -11.49
CA LEU A 507 -16.97 12.81 -12.32
C LEU A 507 -16.12 13.42 -13.46
N PRO A 508 -16.62 13.47 -14.70
CA PRO A 508 -15.90 14.12 -15.82
C PRO A 508 -16.01 15.65 -15.79
N ASN A 509 -16.93 16.20 -15.00
CA ASN A 509 -17.14 17.63 -14.78
C ASN A 509 -17.63 17.82 -13.34
N ALA A 510 -17.19 18.87 -12.68
CA ALA A 510 -17.65 19.17 -11.32
C ALA A 510 -17.68 20.67 -11.04
N SER A 511 -18.53 21.09 -10.09
CA SER A 511 -18.55 22.47 -9.60
C SER A 511 -17.37 22.71 -8.67
N GLU A 512 -16.94 23.96 -8.55
CA GLU A 512 -15.98 24.37 -7.54
C GLU A 512 -16.40 23.90 -6.13
N GLY A 513 -15.46 23.38 -5.39
CA GLY A 513 -15.68 22.82 -4.05
C GLY A 513 -16.17 21.35 -4.01
N ALA A 514 -16.49 20.73 -5.14
CA ALA A 514 -16.85 19.32 -5.17
C ALA A 514 -15.63 18.43 -4.92
N VAL A 515 -15.80 17.38 -4.14
CA VAL A 515 -14.74 16.39 -3.91
C VAL A 515 -14.74 15.36 -5.04
N ILE A 516 -13.61 15.22 -5.71
CA ILE A 516 -13.40 14.29 -6.82
C ILE A 516 -12.50 13.17 -6.35
N THR A 517 -12.99 11.95 -6.48
CA THR A 517 -12.17 10.75 -6.23
C THR A 517 -11.44 10.37 -7.51
N VAL A 518 -10.15 10.08 -7.40
CA VAL A 518 -9.29 9.58 -8.46
C VAL A 518 -9.01 8.10 -8.20
N THR A 519 -9.28 7.26 -9.16
CA THR A 519 -8.93 5.83 -9.10
C THR A 519 -7.79 5.59 -10.07
N ALA A 520 -6.66 5.14 -9.56
CA ALA A 520 -5.50 4.78 -10.33
C ALA A 520 -5.31 3.25 -10.27
N LYS A 521 -5.19 2.61 -11.42
CA LYS A 521 -4.98 1.16 -11.55
C LYS A 521 -3.66 0.92 -12.28
N PRO A 522 -2.61 0.50 -11.57
CA PRO A 522 -1.35 0.12 -12.20
C PRO A 522 -1.51 -1.07 -13.16
N ASP A 523 -0.71 -1.13 -14.21
CA ASP A 523 -0.52 -2.34 -15.01
C ASP A 523 0.31 -3.36 -14.22
N GLU A 524 0.29 -4.61 -14.67
CA GLU A 524 1.05 -5.70 -14.05
C GLU A 524 2.54 -5.36 -13.93
N GLY A 525 3.11 -5.54 -12.75
CA GLY A 525 4.50 -5.23 -12.44
C GLY A 525 4.76 -3.74 -12.14
N TYR A 526 3.71 -2.93 -12.01
CA TYR A 526 3.81 -1.51 -11.65
C TYR A 526 3.02 -1.19 -10.39
N VAL A 527 3.39 -0.12 -9.70
CA VAL A 527 2.67 0.45 -8.56
C VAL A 527 2.42 1.92 -8.79
N LEU A 528 1.39 2.47 -8.16
CA LEU A 528 1.12 3.89 -8.20
C LEU A 528 2.20 4.63 -7.39
N ALA A 529 2.96 5.51 -8.03
CA ALA A 529 3.87 6.39 -7.33
C ALA A 529 3.13 7.61 -6.76
N TYR A 530 2.33 8.28 -7.58
CA TYR A 530 1.51 9.43 -7.15
C TYR A 530 0.48 9.83 -8.21
N VAL A 531 -0.47 10.66 -7.78
CA VAL A 531 -1.46 11.32 -8.63
C VAL A 531 -1.17 12.81 -8.69
N THR A 532 -1.40 13.43 -9.85
CA THR A 532 -1.31 14.88 -10.01
C THR A 532 -2.62 15.47 -10.49
N VAL A 533 -2.89 16.70 -10.06
CA VAL A 533 -3.95 17.59 -10.59
C VAL A 533 -3.28 18.87 -11.03
N ASP A 534 -3.38 19.19 -12.32
CA ASP A 534 -2.66 20.31 -12.96
C ASP A 534 -1.14 20.31 -12.70
N GLY A 535 -0.54 19.10 -12.73
CA GLY A 535 0.88 18.90 -12.48
C GLY A 535 1.30 18.98 -11.02
N GLN A 536 0.38 19.28 -10.08
CA GLN A 536 0.66 19.29 -8.65
C GLN A 536 0.27 17.96 -8.02
N ARG A 537 1.18 17.34 -7.25
CA ARG A 537 0.88 16.10 -6.51
C ARG A 537 -0.23 16.35 -5.50
N ILE A 538 -1.16 15.40 -5.43
CA ILE A 538 -2.19 15.38 -4.38
C ILE A 538 -1.83 14.31 -3.34
N SER A 539 -2.15 14.59 -2.08
CA SER A 539 -2.10 13.59 -1.02
C SER A 539 -3.39 12.79 -1.03
N GLY A 540 -3.27 11.46 -1.14
CA GLY A 540 -4.42 10.55 -1.20
C GLY A 540 -5.08 10.45 -2.58
N SER A 541 -6.28 9.86 -2.60
CA SER A 541 -7.03 9.51 -3.82
C SER A 541 -8.17 10.48 -4.14
N SER A 542 -8.16 11.70 -3.61
CA SER A 542 -9.20 12.70 -3.89
C SER A 542 -8.66 14.13 -3.85
N PHE A 543 -9.34 15.02 -4.56
CA PHE A 543 -9.06 16.45 -4.51
C PHE A 543 -10.36 17.26 -4.53
N THR A 544 -10.28 18.50 -4.06
CA THR A 544 -11.39 19.46 -4.15
C THR A 544 -11.30 20.20 -5.47
N MET A 545 -12.37 20.16 -6.27
CA MET A 545 -12.44 20.80 -7.56
C MET A 545 -12.24 22.32 -7.46
N PRO A 546 -11.22 22.89 -8.11
CA PRO A 546 -11.04 24.34 -8.17
C PRO A 546 -12.03 24.99 -9.13
N GLY A 547 -12.08 26.31 -9.14
CA GLY A 547 -12.96 27.09 -10.01
C GLY A 547 -12.51 27.19 -11.48
N HIS A 548 -11.84 26.16 -11.99
CA HIS A 548 -11.36 26.04 -13.39
C HIS A 548 -11.26 24.58 -13.82
N ALA A 549 -11.12 24.36 -15.14
CA ALA A 549 -10.85 23.03 -15.70
C ALA A 549 -9.51 22.49 -15.19
N VAL A 550 -9.45 21.19 -14.86
CA VAL A 550 -8.23 20.54 -14.36
C VAL A 550 -7.85 19.35 -15.23
N THR A 551 -6.55 19.02 -15.19
CA THR A 551 -6.01 17.79 -15.77
C THR A 551 -5.53 16.87 -14.63
N VAL A 552 -6.06 15.66 -14.59
CA VAL A 552 -5.67 14.61 -13.64
C VAL A 552 -4.77 13.62 -14.36
N SER A 553 -3.63 13.29 -13.75
CA SER A 553 -2.73 12.25 -14.22
C SER A 553 -2.22 11.42 -13.06
N ALA A 554 -1.63 10.27 -13.37
CA ALA A 554 -0.94 9.44 -12.39
C ALA A 554 0.41 8.97 -12.94
N VAL A 555 1.35 8.73 -12.05
CA VAL A 555 2.65 8.13 -12.37
C VAL A 555 2.69 6.75 -11.75
N PHE A 556 2.92 5.74 -12.61
CA PHE A 556 3.11 4.36 -12.21
C PHE A 556 4.57 3.99 -12.39
N VAL A 557 5.16 3.36 -11.38
CA VAL A 557 6.56 2.92 -11.36
C VAL A 557 6.59 1.41 -11.23
N ARG A 558 7.68 0.77 -11.68
CA ARG A 558 7.83 -0.68 -11.47
C ARG A 558 7.81 -1.00 -9.98
N ALA A 559 7.13 -2.04 -9.61
CA ALA A 559 7.11 -2.57 -8.26
C ALA A 559 8.54 -2.99 -7.86
N GLY A 560 9.11 -2.28 -6.88
CA GLY A 560 10.46 -2.48 -6.40
C GLY A 560 11.54 -1.99 -7.38
N LEU A 561 12.43 -1.11 -6.92
CA LEU A 561 13.65 -0.81 -7.64
C LEU A 561 14.66 -1.94 -7.37
N PRO A 562 15.38 -2.45 -8.39
CA PRO A 562 16.38 -3.48 -8.18
C PRO A 562 17.64 -2.95 -7.48
N PHE A 563 17.65 -1.68 -7.11
CA PHE A 563 18.84 -0.95 -6.65
C PHE A 563 18.91 -0.90 -5.13
N THR A 564 19.91 -1.54 -4.56
CA THR A 564 20.15 -1.57 -3.11
C THR A 564 20.64 -0.23 -2.52
N ASP A 565 21.07 0.69 -3.39
CA ASP A 565 21.53 2.04 -3.05
C ASP A 565 20.51 3.14 -3.33
N VAL A 566 19.24 2.76 -3.51
CA VAL A 566 18.10 3.66 -3.65
C VAL A 566 17.02 3.16 -2.70
N ALA A 567 16.96 3.76 -1.52
CA ALA A 567 15.98 3.38 -0.50
C ALA A 567 14.68 4.18 -0.64
N TYR A 568 13.56 3.53 -0.32
CA TYR A 568 12.29 4.26 -0.18
C TYR A 568 12.45 5.31 0.93
N GLY A 569 12.13 6.57 0.60
CA GLY A 569 12.36 7.71 1.49
C GLY A 569 13.58 8.56 1.13
N ASP A 570 14.46 8.10 0.24
CA ASP A 570 15.44 8.98 -0.37
C ASP A 570 14.72 10.06 -1.19
N TRP A 571 15.17 11.30 -1.12
CA TRP A 571 14.56 12.42 -1.83
C TRP A 571 14.49 12.22 -3.35
N PHE A 572 15.24 11.29 -3.88
CA PHE A 572 15.34 10.94 -5.29
C PHE A 572 14.68 9.60 -5.64
N TYR A 573 14.04 8.92 -4.69
CA TYR A 573 13.47 7.58 -4.93
C TYR A 573 12.45 7.59 -6.07
N ASP A 574 11.48 8.50 -6.00
CA ASP A 574 10.42 8.61 -7.00
C ASP A 574 10.96 9.00 -8.37
N GLU A 575 11.95 9.90 -8.41
CA GLU A 575 12.58 10.35 -9.63
C GLU A 575 13.41 9.23 -10.29
N VAL A 576 14.11 8.42 -9.49
CA VAL A 576 14.84 7.25 -9.99
C VAL A 576 13.86 6.18 -10.49
N ALA A 577 12.81 5.91 -9.73
CA ALA A 577 11.76 4.98 -10.13
C ALA A 577 11.10 5.40 -11.45
N TYR A 578 10.81 6.69 -11.60
CA TYR A 578 10.25 7.23 -12.84
C TYR A 578 11.17 7.02 -14.05
N VAL A 579 12.45 7.43 -13.97
CA VAL A 579 13.37 7.32 -15.11
C VAL A 579 13.73 5.86 -15.41
N TYR A 580 13.75 4.98 -14.42
CA TYR A 580 13.96 3.55 -14.59
C TYR A 580 12.75 2.89 -15.26
N ALA A 581 11.54 3.11 -14.76
CA ALA A 581 10.30 2.56 -15.31
C ALA A 581 10.07 2.96 -16.78
N ASN A 582 10.43 4.20 -17.12
CA ASN A 582 10.32 4.71 -18.50
C ASN A 582 11.52 4.34 -19.39
N GLY A 583 12.46 3.52 -18.92
CA GLY A 583 13.62 3.09 -19.70
C GLY A 583 14.59 4.21 -20.07
N LEU A 584 14.52 5.35 -19.38
CA LEU A 584 15.35 6.53 -19.65
C LEU A 584 16.73 6.37 -19.03
N MET A 585 16.78 5.87 -17.79
CA MET A 585 18.02 5.58 -17.09
C MET A 585 17.98 4.15 -16.55
N GLU A 586 19.11 3.48 -16.63
CA GLU A 586 19.35 2.16 -16.08
C GLU A 586 20.31 2.26 -14.90
N GLY A 587 20.43 1.19 -14.09
CA GLY A 587 21.47 1.08 -13.08
C GLY A 587 22.87 1.07 -13.70
N VAL A 588 23.89 1.33 -12.91
CA VAL A 588 25.30 1.08 -13.28
C VAL A 588 25.60 -0.43 -13.22
N SER A 589 24.76 -1.18 -12.49
CA SER A 589 24.69 -2.64 -12.48
C SER A 589 23.24 -3.06 -12.24
N ASP A 590 22.96 -4.35 -12.22
CA ASP A 590 21.63 -4.91 -11.96
C ASP A 590 21.09 -4.51 -10.58
N THR A 591 21.96 -4.19 -9.62
CA THR A 591 21.60 -3.91 -8.22
C THR A 591 22.06 -2.54 -7.70
N ALA A 592 22.66 -1.69 -8.53
CA ALA A 592 23.14 -0.38 -8.11
C ALA A 592 22.80 0.71 -9.13
N PHE A 593 22.25 1.81 -8.65
CA PHE A 593 21.95 3.01 -9.44
C PHE A 593 23.08 4.05 -9.39
N GLU A 594 23.82 4.10 -8.30
CA GLU A 594 24.81 5.15 -7.97
C GLU A 594 24.23 6.57 -7.99
N PRO A 595 23.22 6.90 -7.13
CA PRO A 595 22.53 8.18 -7.17
C PRO A 595 23.44 9.40 -7.04
N GLY A 596 24.54 9.27 -6.29
CA GLY A 596 25.61 10.30 -6.15
C GLY A 596 26.63 10.31 -7.27
N GLY A 597 26.58 9.34 -8.20
CA GLY A 597 27.50 9.24 -9.32
C GLY A 597 27.34 10.39 -10.31
N GLY A 598 28.46 10.84 -10.92
CA GLY A 598 28.43 11.91 -11.91
C GLY A 598 27.89 11.45 -13.26
N MET A 599 27.16 12.33 -13.95
CA MET A 599 26.71 12.11 -15.32
C MET A 599 27.75 12.59 -16.35
N THR A 600 27.91 11.84 -17.43
CA THR A 600 28.71 12.25 -18.57
C THR A 600 27.83 12.87 -19.67
N ARG A 601 28.46 13.64 -20.58
CA ARG A 601 27.75 14.22 -21.72
C ARG A 601 27.08 13.15 -22.59
N ALA A 602 27.78 12.04 -22.86
CA ALA A 602 27.23 10.92 -23.63
C ALA A 602 26.01 10.27 -22.97
N MET A 603 26.00 10.16 -21.63
CA MET A 603 24.84 9.64 -20.91
C MET A 603 23.60 10.54 -21.09
N VAL A 604 23.78 11.86 -21.02
CA VAL A 604 22.68 12.81 -21.26
C VAL A 604 22.19 12.70 -22.70
N TRP A 605 23.07 12.62 -23.68
CA TRP A 605 22.65 12.41 -25.09
C TRP A 605 21.86 11.13 -25.27
N ALA A 606 22.28 10.03 -24.61
CA ALA A 606 21.60 8.76 -24.69
C ALA A 606 20.17 8.83 -24.11
N ILE A 607 20.00 9.53 -23.00
CA ILE A 607 18.70 9.71 -22.38
C ILE A 607 17.78 10.54 -23.28
N LEU A 608 18.26 11.67 -23.79
CA LEU A 608 17.47 12.53 -24.70
C LEU A 608 17.10 11.80 -26.00
N ALA A 609 18.01 10.97 -26.52
CA ALA A 609 17.74 10.12 -27.68
C ALA A 609 16.64 9.09 -27.40
N ARG A 610 16.64 8.48 -26.20
CA ARG A 610 15.58 7.54 -25.78
C ARG A 610 14.23 8.26 -25.63
N ILE A 611 14.21 9.48 -25.10
CA ILE A 611 13.00 10.31 -25.05
C ILE A 611 12.48 10.60 -26.47
N ASP A 612 13.36 10.79 -27.46
CA ASP A 612 13.02 10.98 -28.88
C ASP A 612 12.69 9.65 -29.60
N GLY A 613 12.59 8.52 -28.88
CA GLY A 613 12.25 7.21 -29.43
C GLY A 613 13.40 6.46 -30.13
N VAL A 614 14.63 6.92 -29.97
CA VAL A 614 15.80 6.29 -30.60
C VAL A 614 16.31 5.15 -29.69
N THR A 615 16.46 3.96 -30.26
CA THR A 615 17.05 2.81 -29.56
C THR A 615 18.56 3.04 -29.34
N VAL A 616 18.98 3.24 -28.10
CA VAL A 616 20.36 3.46 -27.70
C VAL A 616 20.80 2.33 -26.77
N THR A 617 21.33 1.26 -27.36
CA THR A 617 21.73 0.04 -26.64
C THR A 617 23.03 -0.55 -27.22
N GLY A 618 23.62 -1.55 -26.55
CA GLY A 618 24.79 -2.29 -27.00
C GLY A 618 26.11 -1.51 -26.88
N SER A 619 27.20 -2.06 -27.40
CA SER A 619 28.56 -1.49 -27.23
C SER A 619 28.79 -0.13 -27.89
N ASN A 620 27.96 0.25 -28.87
CA ASN A 620 28.07 1.50 -29.62
C ASN A 620 27.09 2.59 -29.13
N TRP A 621 26.47 2.41 -27.99
CA TRP A 621 25.43 3.30 -27.48
C TRP A 621 25.89 4.78 -27.44
N ALA A 622 27.11 5.06 -27.03
CA ALA A 622 27.65 6.43 -26.91
C ALA A 622 27.79 7.11 -28.27
N GLU A 623 28.21 6.38 -29.32
CA GLU A 623 28.36 6.94 -30.69
C GLU A 623 26.98 7.12 -31.35
N THR A 624 26.04 6.22 -31.08
CA THR A 624 24.64 6.39 -31.54
C THR A 624 24.04 7.64 -30.91
N ALA A 625 24.17 7.83 -29.61
CA ALA A 625 23.69 8.99 -28.89
C ALA A 625 24.38 10.30 -29.34
N ARG A 626 25.70 10.25 -29.57
CA ARG A 626 26.48 11.37 -30.10
C ARG A 626 25.96 11.83 -31.46
N SER A 627 25.85 10.86 -32.39
CA SER A 627 25.38 11.15 -33.77
C SER A 627 23.97 11.75 -33.76
N TRP A 628 23.07 11.23 -32.91
CA TRP A 628 21.74 11.79 -32.75
C TRP A 628 21.78 13.23 -32.19
N ALA A 629 22.56 13.46 -31.11
CA ALA A 629 22.65 14.78 -30.46
C ALA A 629 23.20 15.86 -31.40
N MET A 630 24.18 15.49 -32.24
CA MET A 630 24.70 16.38 -33.29
C MET A 630 23.67 16.68 -34.39
N ALA A 631 23.00 15.64 -34.87
CA ALA A 631 21.97 15.79 -35.92
C ALA A 631 20.80 16.67 -35.49
N LYS A 632 20.44 16.62 -34.17
CA LYS A 632 19.38 17.44 -33.57
C LYS A 632 19.87 18.85 -33.15
N GLY A 633 21.17 19.15 -33.24
CA GLY A 633 21.72 20.42 -32.79
C GLY A 633 21.79 20.60 -31.27
N ILE A 634 21.62 19.52 -30.52
CA ILE A 634 21.59 19.54 -29.05
C ILE A 634 23.00 19.74 -28.50
N SER A 635 24.00 19.14 -29.12
CA SER A 635 25.40 19.15 -28.70
C SER A 635 26.35 19.19 -29.91
N ASP A 636 27.58 19.66 -29.66
CA ASP A 636 28.71 19.61 -30.64
C ASP A 636 29.27 18.18 -30.81
N GLY A 637 28.85 17.24 -29.95
CA GLY A 637 29.36 15.88 -29.94
C GLY A 637 30.77 15.72 -29.35
N GLU A 638 31.37 16.78 -28.86
CA GLU A 638 32.72 16.74 -28.27
C GLU A 638 32.71 16.30 -26.80
N ASN A 639 33.85 15.75 -26.35
CA ASN A 639 34.07 15.41 -24.95
C ASN A 639 33.04 14.48 -24.35
N ALA A 640 32.64 13.41 -25.04
CA ALA A 640 31.58 12.48 -24.69
C ALA A 640 31.68 11.93 -23.23
N SER A 641 32.90 11.66 -22.75
CA SER A 641 33.17 11.14 -21.39
C SER A 641 33.34 12.21 -20.33
N ALA A 642 33.31 13.50 -20.69
CA ALA A 642 33.46 14.57 -19.71
C ALA A 642 32.23 14.65 -18.81
N PRO A 643 32.41 14.97 -17.51
CA PRO A 643 31.26 15.25 -16.62
C PRO A 643 30.42 16.40 -17.17
N VAL A 644 29.11 16.27 -17.04
CA VAL A 644 28.17 17.33 -17.43
C VAL A 644 27.86 18.21 -16.22
N THR A 645 27.90 19.53 -16.41
CA THR A 645 27.46 20.48 -15.38
C THR A 645 25.94 20.67 -15.43
N ARG A 646 25.36 21.18 -14.34
CA ARG A 646 23.93 21.45 -14.23
C ARG A 646 23.45 22.41 -15.35
N GLU A 647 24.18 23.48 -15.62
CA GLU A 647 23.86 24.41 -16.73
C GLU A 647 23.99 23.78 -18.11
N GLN A 648 24.94 22.85 -18.31
CA GLN A 648 25.09 22.11 -19.57
C GLN A 648 23.93 21.14 -19.80
N LEU A 649 23.53 20.38 -18.75
CA LEU A 649 22.36 19.51 -18.81
C LEU A 649 21.11 20.28 -19.19
N VAL A 650 20.84 21.39 -18.49
CA VAL A 650 19.67 22.24 -18.76
C VAL A 650 19.71 22.86 -20.16
N THR A 651 20.90 23.23 -20.66
CA THR A 651 21.06 23.77 -22.02
C THR A 651 20.78 22.72 -23.09
N MET A 652 21.15 21.46 -22.86
CA MET A 652 20.80 20.36 -23.78
C MET A 652 19.29 20.13 -23.80
N LEU A 653 18.62 20.16 -22.63
CA LEU A 653 17.17 20.07 -22.53
C LEU A 653 16.46 21.24 -23.23
N TYR A 654 16.96 22.47 -23.04
CA TYR A 654 16.41 23.67 -23.66
C TYR A 654 16.47 23.60 -25.19
N ARG A 655 17.62 23.13 -25.72
CA ARG A 655 17.78 22.90 -27.18
C ARG A 655 16.86 21.80 -27.69
N TYR A 656 16.73 20.72 -26.91
CA TYR A 656 15.82 19.62 -27.24
C TYR A 656 14.35 20.10 -27.27
N ALA A 657 13.98 21.02 -26.38
CA ALA A 657 12.67 21.68 -26.38
C ALA A 657 12.47 22.70 -27.51
N GLY A 658 13.45 22.89 -28.42
CA GLY A 658 13.36 23.82 -29.54
C GLY A 658 13.66 25.28 -29.18
N GLU A 659 14.41 25.51 -28.13
CA GLU A 659 14.85 26.86 -27.67
C GLU A 659 13.68 27.86 -27.51
N PRO A 660 12.66 27.53 -26.68
CA PRO A 660 11.48 28.39 -26.53
C PRO A 660 11.85 29.79 -26.04
N VAL A 661 11.07 30.79 -26.48
CA VAL A 661 11.28 32.18 -26.06
C VAL A 661 11.13 32.30 -24.53
N VAL A 662 12.12 32.92 -23.90
CA VAL A 662 12.18 33.05 -22.44
C VAL A 662 12.02 34.52 -22.04
N SER A 663 11.16 34.76 -21.03
CA SER A 663 11.04 36.03 -20.34
C SER A 663 11.34 35.85 -18.86
N GLY A 664 11.90 36.88 -18.23
CA GLY A 664 12.26 36.83 -16.81
C GLY A 664 13.76 36.90 -16.55
N SER A 665 14.16 36.72 -15.31
CA SER A 665 15.57 36.79 -14.90
C SER A 665 15.83 35.89 -13.70
N LEU A 666 17.08 35.54 -13.48
CA LEU A 666 17.53 34.72 -12.35
C LEU A 666 17.90 35.55 -11.10
N THR A 667 17.48 36.82 -11.02
CA THR A 667 17.90 37.77 -9.97
C THR A 667 17.51 37.37 -8.55
N GLY A 668 16.61 36.41 -8.38
CA GLY A 668 16.22 35.81 -7.08
C GLY A 668 17.24 34.79 -6.56
N TRP A 669 18.19 34.36 -7.39
CA TRP A 669 19.15 33.33 -7.01
C TRP A 669 20.49 33.95 -6.64
N ALA A 670 21.05 33.52 -5.49
CA ALA A 670 22.28 34.11 -4.94
C ALA A 670 23.49 33.95 -5.87
N ASP A 671 23.53 32.91 -6.69
CA ASP A 671 24.59 32.56 -7.62
C ASP A 671 24.23 32.79 -9.09
N ALA A 672 23.18 33.59 -9.36
CA ALA A 672 22.75 33.93 -10.72
C ALA A 672 23.91 34.47 -11.61
N ALA A 673 24.84 35.23 -11.02
CA ALA A 673 26.01 35.76 -11.71
C ALA A 673 27.03 34.69 -12.13
N SER A 674 26.95 33.48 -11.58
CA SER A 674 27.80 32.33 -11.91
C SER A 674 27.29 31.55 -13.13
N VAL A 675 26.08 31.82 -13.61
CA VAL A 675 25.54 31.20 -14.80
C VAL A 675 26.29 31.73 -16.03
N SER A 676 26.80 30.82 -16.84
CA SER A 676 27.51 31.16 -18.08
C SER A 676 26.59 31.93 -19.03
N GLY A 677 27.12 32.94 -19.73
CA GLY A 677 26.31 33.76 -20.63
C GLY A 677 25.58 32.97 -21.72
N TRP A 678 26.15 31.85 -22.19
CA TRP A 678 25.53 30.96 -23.17
C TRP A 678 24.38 30.11 -22.54
N ALA A 679 24.35 29.91 -21.24
CA ALA A 679 23.35 29.12 -20.51
C ALA A 679 22.20 29.98 -19.95
N GLY A 680 22.32 31.31 -19.98
CA GLY A 680 21.39 32.20 -19.30
C GLY A 680 19.92 32.01 -19.70
N SER A 681 19.64 31.88 -21.00
CA SER A 681 18.25 31.60 -21.48
C SER A 681 17.76 30.25 -21.03
N ALA A 682 18.58 29.21 -21.16
CA ALA A 682 18.25 27.85 -20.77
C ALA A 682 17.95 27.73 -19.26
N MET A 683 18.80 28.31 -18.41
CA MET A 683 18.62 28.33 -16.97
C MET A 683 17.38 29.09 -16.54
N THR A 684 17.12 30.26 -17.16
CA THR A 684 15.89 31.03 -16.90
C THR A 684 14.64 30.25 -17.31
N TRP A 685 14.68 29.60 -18.47
CA TRP A 685 13.58 28.74 -18.93
C TRP A 685 13.30 27.59 -17.94
N ALA A 686 14.33 26.90 -17.50
CA ALA A 686 14.19 25.76 -16.63
C ALA A 686 13.68 26.13 -15.22
N VAL A 687 14.12 27.27 -14.69
CA VAL A 687 13.63 27.82 -13.41
C VAL A 687 12.13 28.21 -13.54
N ASN A 688 11.77 28.93 -14.60
CA ASN A 688 10.38 29.37 -14.83
C ASN A 688 9.40 28.18 -15.00
N ARG A 689 9.89 27.07 -15.50
CA ARG A 689 9.11 25.83 -15.70
C ARG A 689 9.18 24.87 -14.50
N GLY A 690 9.93 25.20 -13.44
CA GLY A 690 10.12 24.31 -12.31
C GLY A 690 10.97 23.07 -12.62
N ILE A 691 11.61 23.01 -13.78
CA ILE A 691 12.49 21.91 -14.20
C ILE A 691 13.73 21.87 -13.29
N ILE A 692 14.25 23.05 -12.93
CA ILE A 692 15.29 23.22 -11.94
C ILE A 692 14.73 24.03 -10.75
N THR A 693 14.86 23.48 -9.54
CA THR A 693 14.37 24.08 -8.30
C THR A 693 15.47 24.54 -7.38
N GLY A 694 16.72 24.57 -7.89
CA GLY A 694 17.91 24.89 -7.12
C GLY A 694 18.71 23.67 -6.68
N ALA A 695 19.94 23.90 -6.26
CA ALA A 695 20.76 22.95 -5.50
C ALA A 695 20.52 23.13 -4.00
N THR A 696 20.14 24.36 -3.61
CA THR A 696 19.59 24.74 -2.31
C THR A 696 18.40 25.67 -2.52
N GLU A 697 17.76 26.12 -1.46
CA GLU A 697 16.66 27.09 -1.53
C GLU A 697 17.03 28.42 -2.21
N SER A 698 18.32 28.75 -2.30
CA SER A 698 18.79 30.03 -2.81
C SER A 698 19.86 29.95 -3.90
N THR A 699 20.35 28.76 -4.26
CA THR A 699 21.45 28.59 -5.24
C THR A 699 21.09 27.58 -6.33
N LEU A 700 21.50 27.86 -7.56
CA LEU A 700 21.35 26.99 -8.74
C LEU A 700 22.52 26.04 -8.93
N ALA A 701 23.71 26.41 -8.45
CA ALA A 701 24.99 25.70 -8.63
C ALA A 701 25.25 25.33 -10.10
N PRO A 702 25.27 26.32 -11.05
CA PRO A 702 25.26 26.05 -12.50
C PRO A 702 26.49 25.29 -12.97
N ALA A 703 27.66 25.57 -12.39
CA ALA A 703 28.92 24.95 -12.77
C ALA A 703 29.19 23.60 -12.09
N ASP A 704 28.40 23.21 -11.11
CA ASP A 704 28.56 21.92 -10.43
C ASP A 704 28.15 20.76 -11.34
N GLY A 705 28.84 19.63 -11.18
CA GLY A 705 28.50 18.40 -11.90
C GLY A 705 27.11 17.90 -11.50
N ALA A 706 26.31 17.51 -12.46
CA ALA A 706 25.02 16.88 -12.20
C ALA A 706 25.22 15.42 -11.75
N THR A 707 24.65 15.05 -10.61
CA THR A 707 24.60 13.66 -10.18
C THR A 707 23.50 12.89 -10.90
N ARG A 708 23.54 11.56 -10.86
CA ARG A 708 22.53 10.70 -11.48
C ARG A 708 21.14 10.94 -10.88
N ALA A 709 21.03 11.08 -9.56
CA ALA A 709 19.77 11.43 -8.89
C ALA A 709 19.25 12.81 -9.30
N GLN A 710 20.12 13.82 -9.35
CA GLN A 710 19.74 15.16 -9.81
C GLN A 710 19.30 15.15 -11.28
N CYS A 711 19.98 14.36 -12.12
CA CYS A 711 19.60 14.20 -13.52
C CYS A 711 18.21 13.54 -13.62
N ALA A 712 17.94 12.49 -12.85
CA ALA A 712 16.60 11.86 -12.81
C ALA A 712 15.50 12.87 -12.44
N ALA A 713 15.73 13.68 -11.40
CA ALA A 713 14.79 14.70 -10.96
C ALA A 713 14.54 15.79 -12.02
N ILE A 714 15.60 16.27 -12.66
CA ILE A 714 15.50 17.28 -13.73
C ILE A 714 14.74 16.72 -14.94
N LEU A 715 15.03 15.47 -15.33
CA LEU A 715 14.38 14.81 -16.47
C LEU A 715 12.89 14.54 -16.19
N MET A 716 12.55 14.03 -15.03
CA MET A 716 11.16 13.80 -14.64
C MET A 716 10.36 15.09 -14.72
N ARG A 717 10.86 16.17 -14.08
CA ARG A 717 10.19 17.48 -14.11
C ARG A 717 10.11 18.08 -15.52
N TYR A 718 11.10 17.83 -16.37
CA TYR A 718 11.07 18.27 -17.77
C TYR A 718 9.98 17.55 -18.58
N ILE A 719 9.83 16.25 -18.37
CA ILE A 719 8.85 15.44 -19.10
C ILE A 719 7.41 15.75 -18.62
N GLU A 720 7.27 16.11 -17.36
CA GLU A 720 5.99 16.45 -16.74
C GLU A 720 5.58 17.95 -16.92
N ALA A 721 6.50 18.85 -17.33
CA ALA A 721 6.25 20.28 -17.53
C ALA A 721 5.69 20.61 -18.94
#